data_257c9d3b8799dc5ed3eb3d1a5bba3c0a
#
_entry.id   257c9d3b8799dc5ed3eb3d1a5bba3c0a
#
_cell.length_a   1.000
_cell.length_b   1.000
_cell.length_c   1.000
_cell.angle_alpha   90.00
_cell.angle_beta   90.00
_cell.angle_gamma   90.00
#
_symmetry.space_group_name_H-M   'P 1'
#
loop_
_entity.id
_entity.type
_entity.pdbx_description
1 polymer ?
#
loop_
_entity_poly.entity_id
_entity_poly.type
_entity_poly.pdbx_seq_one_letter_code
_entity_poly.pdbx_strand_id
1 'polypeptide(L)'
;MIKLLGIKKVYRFDDRKTDALKGVSVEFRPAEFVCVLGPSGCGKTTLLNIIGGLDRYDDGNLFIGGKSTGDFSDEDWDTYRSKLVGFVFQSYNLIPHQTVIENVETALTISGVSGEERRKRAIDALVKVGLADHLRKKPSQLSGGEMQRVAIARAIVNDPKMILADEPTGALDSKTSVLIMDLLKEISRDRLVVTVTHNDELAAKYATRTIKMRDGQVVSDSAPYAGKNEAVDKSVTENFNAGDKSDAGSKSAGKPKKKAKERKSFMSYALAAKLSLKNLAGKKVRTVLTSVAAAISVLGISLVIACTNGINSFVNKIQKDAMSAIPVTVSNNAVYDSSGTISNFMSNYFADKDGAFDYEKKAISINATLKNAFARADASKKPVTEEYVNYVRDNLDKSRATYTLEKRVKKNVFKTVNVPIYSNQSLKYPINVFVPTAGYWTCLPENSGKVEEQYEILAGSYPTKSNELMLVTDKNGRITDLNLVAYFIDVYAAIYDYVSDANTIEYSYDKILNSEIGKFYLVLNDNLYVKNVNETFSAREISLENYINKLDYVGNGTNPDKKWTNSGAGNGTRGNIVLTELKKQLGTKAVAGFSQIAGCDVNEMKCYDENPYDEEHNADTGKGYELKITCIVKLKGDTQCGMLASPICYTQALNDYIIENSASSEVVAAQKENTSSSVVAGATFRNHTAALENLGYAESPTKINFYPNTLEDKDYLLAVLDAYNEGKAESEKTYYVDNVGAVMNIVGMIVDGVVSVLVILTSVSLVVSAIMIGIITYVSVIERTKEIGVLRAVGARKKDVVRLFITETGMIGAMAGAMGIVVTFIAEIPLNAVMESVTGVSSLVVLSPLHVLAILIGSVIVTIAAGLIPSLFASKKDPVRALRSE
;
A
#
# COMPACT_ATOMS: atom_id res chain seq x y z
N MET A 1 62.88 -18.90 17.89
CA MET A 1 61.80 -18.17 17.23
C MET A 1 60.68 -19.10 16.73
N ILE A 2 60.94 -20.04 15.85
CA ILE A 2 60.01 -21.09 15.47
C ILE A 2 60.60 -22.45 15.76
N LYS A 3 59.83 -23.31 16.48
CA LYS A 3 60.27 -24.63 16.90
C LYS A 3 59.14 -25.63 16.69
N LEU A 4 59.42 -26.66 15.91
CA LEU A 4 58.55 -27.82 15.70
C LEU A 4 59.05 -28.96 16.52
N LEU A 5 58.14 -29.63 17.24
CA LEU A 5 58.44 -30.81 18.03
C LEU A 5 57.46 -31.92 17.66
N GLY A 6 57.96 -32.96 16.98
CA GLY A 6 57.20 -34.14 16.68
C GLY A 6 55.99 -33.98 15.78
N ILE A 7 55.97 -32.96 14.91
CA ILE A 7 54.80 -32.60 14.08
C ILE A 7 54.41 -33.75 13.17
N LYS A 8 53.11 -34.16 13.29
CA LYS A 8 52.48 -35.17 12.39
C LYS A 8 51.31 -34.53 11.64
N LYS A 9 51.11 -34.98 10.42
CA LYS A 9 49.95 -34.59 9.58
C LYS A 9 49.50 -35.74 8.74
N VAL A 10 48.17 -36.02 8.80
CA VAL A 10 47.53 -37.10 8.04
C VAL A 10 46.39 -36.49 7.22
N TYR A 11 46.44 -36.63 5.93
CA TYR A 11 45.30 -36.29 5.06
C TYR A 11 44.44 -37.53 4.84
N ARG A 12 43.12 -37.31 4.95
CA ARG A 12 42.10 -38.33 4.70
C ARG A 12 41.30 -37.93 3.48
N PHE A 13 41.31 -38.75 2.45
CA PHE A 13 40.52 -38.63 1.22
C PHE A 13 39.76 -39.91 1.01
N ASP A 14 38.43 -39.84 1.19
CA ASP A 14 37.54 -41.01 1.23
C ASP A 14 38.12 -42.08 2.17
N ASP A 15 38.38 -43.28 1.69
CA ASP A 15 38.95 -44.39 2.49
C ASP A 15 40.49 -44.41 2.54
N ARG A 16 41.19 -43.48 1.88
CA ARG A 16 42.65 -43.44 1.84
C ARG A 16 43.22 -42.48 2.88
N LYS A 17 44.19 -42.97 3.66
CA LYS A 17 44.98 -42.18 4.58
C LYS A 17 46.39 -41.97 4.02
N THR A 18 46.87 -40.74 4.02
CA THR A 18 48.19 -40.37 3.58
C THR A 18 48.92 -39.64 4.71
N ASP A 19 49.95 -40.24 5.29
CA ASP A 19 50.77 -39.62 6.32
C ASP A 19 51.75 -38.66 5.65
N ALA A 20 51.42 -37.38 5.64
CA ALA A 20 52.21 -36.33 5.00
C ALA A 20 53.43 -35.91 5.82
N LEU A 21 53.28 -35.88 7.17
CA LEU A 21 54.40 -35.63 8.10
C LEU A 21 54.36 -36.69 9.21
N LYS A 22 55.56 -37.25 9.55
CA LYS A 22 55.70 -38.36 10.48
C LYS A 22 56.60 -38.02 11.65
N GLY A 23 56.31 -36.91 12.37
CA GLY A 23 57.06 -36.54 13.55
C GLY A 23 58.25 -35.60 13.27
N VAL A 24 58.06 -34.57 12.49
CA VAL A 24 59.09 -33.60 12.11
C VAL A 24 59.44 -32.71 13.30
N SER A 25 60.72 -32.60 13.65
CA SER A 25 61.28 -31.72 14.64
C SER A 25 62.38 -30.85 14.04
N VAL A 26 62.17 -29.57 14.01
CA VAL A 26 63.12 -28.56 13.48
C VAL A 26 62.99 -27.27 14.23
N GLU A 27 64.10 -26.59 14.51
CA GLU A 27 64.09 -25.23 15.08
C GLU A 27 64.79 -24.25 14.13
N PHE A 28 64.23 -23.06 13.90
CA PHE A 28 64.74 -22.04 12.96
C PHE A 28 65.35 -20.87 13.70
N ARG A 29 66.40 -20.25 13.13
CA ARG A 29 67.04 -19.01 13.58
C ARG A 29 66.18 -17.79 13.16
N PRO A 30 66.33 -16.68 13.88
CA PRO A 30 65.60 -15.45 13.55
C PRO A 30 65.88 -14.89 12.15
N ALA A 31 67.12 -15.06 11.65
CA ALA A 31 67.57 -14.62 10.34
C ALA A 31 68.43 -15.70 9.68
N GLU A 32 67.90 -16.40 8.72
CA GLU A 32 68.61 -17.40 7.91
C GLU A 32 67.83 -17.64 6.59
N PHE A 33 68.57 -18.18 5.59
CA PHE A 33 67.96 -18.65 4.35
C PHE A 33 67.95 -20.18 4.31
N VAL A 34 66.84 -20.79 4.59
CA VAL A 34 66.63 -22.22 4.68
C VAL A 34 66.02 -22.75 3.39
N CYS A 35 66.69 -23.74 2.75
CA CYS A 35 66.09 -24.52 1.66
C CYS A 35 65.66 -25.88 2.18
N VAL A 36 64.36 -26.21 2.02
CA VAL A 36 63.81 -27.54 2.29
C VAL A 36 63.76 -28.30 0.99
N LEU A 37 64.60 -29.36 0.88
CA LEU A 37 64.83 -30.20 -0.32
C LEU A 37 64.16 -31.57 -0.17
N GLY A 38 63.80 -32.19 -1.27
CA GLY A 38 63.29 -33.55 -1.29
C GLY A 38 62.41 -33.86 -2.52
N PRO A 39 62.11 -35.11 -2.79
CA PRO A 39 61.30 -35.50 -3.94
C PRO A 39 59.85 -34.94 -3.85
N SER A 40 59.14 -34.92 -4.99
CA SER A 40 57.73 -34.50 -5.00
C SER A 40 56.90 -35.40 -4.08
N GLY A 41 55.98 -34.84 -3.32
CA GLY A 41 55.08 -35.59 -2.40
C GLY A 41 55.70 -35.95 -1.03
N CYS A 42 56.96 -35.63 -0.71
CA CYS A 42 57.56 -35.96 0.55
C CYS A 42 57.19 -35.10 1.75
N GLY A 43 56.17 -34.19 1.62
CA GLY A 43 55.64 -33.39 2.72
C GLY A 43 56.18 -31.96 2.86
N LYS A 44 57.01 -31.43 1.93
CA LYS A 44 57.64 -30.09 2.00
C LYS A 44 56.60 -28.96 2.08
N THR A 45 55.66 -28.91 1.13
CA THR A 45 54.56 -27.89 1.11
C THR A 45 53.68 -28.03 2.35
N THR A 46 53.41 -29.27 2.82
CA THR A 46 52.65 -29.51 4.04
C THR A 46 53.38 -28.90 5.27
N LEU A 47 54.69 -29.09 5.39
CA LEU A 47 55.51 -28.48 6.43
C LEU A 47 55.44 -26.96 6.38
N LEU A 48 55.59 -26.39 5.16
CA LEU A 48 55.50 -24.94 4.96
C LEU A 48 54.15 -24.37 5.37
N ASN A 49 53.04 -25.05 4.98
CA ASN A 49 51.69 -24.66 5.32
C ASN A 49 51.42 -24.70 6.82
N ILE A 50 51.97 -25.67 7.55
CA ILE A 50 51.84 -25.77 9.01
C ILE A 50 52.63 -24.65 9.68
N ILE A 51 53.89 -24.41 9.28
CA ILE A 51 54.70 -23.31 9.78
C ILE A 51 53.98 -21.98 9.58
N GLY A 52 53.36 -21.80 8.42
CA GLY A 52 52.61 -20.57 8.08
C GLY A 52 51.22 -20.46 8.68
N GLY A 53 50.75 -21.50 9.34
CA GLY A 53 49.40 -21.53 9.94
C GLY A 53 48.25 -21.57 8.91
N LEU A 54 48.53 -22.03 7.68
CA LEU A 54 47.53 -22.28 6.66
C LEU A 54 46.84 -23.63 6.89
N ASP A 55 47.56 -24.62 7.41
CA ASP A 55 47.05 -25.92 7.78
C ASP A 55 47.31 -26.17 9.28
N ARG A 56 46.58 -27.08 9.87
CA ARG A 56 46.76 -27.53 11.27
C ARG A 56 47.48 -28.87 11.31
N TYR A 57 48.41 -29.05 12.25
CA TYR A 57 48.97 -30.34 12.52
C TYR A 57 48.02 -31.20 13.35
N ASP A 58 48.20 -32.54 13.26
CA ASP A 58 47.31 -33.48 13.97
C ASP A 58 47.91 -33.94 15.29
N ASP A 59 49.27 -33.96 15.41
CA ASP A 59 49.99 -34.34 16.62
C ASP A 59 51.35 -33.60 16.65
N GLY A 60 51.93 -33.49 17.85
CA GLY A 60 53.15 -32.72 18.09
C GLY A 60 52.85 -31.31 18.59
N ASN A 61 53.84 -30.42 18.55
CA ASN A 61 53.66 -29.03 18.98
C ASN A 61 54.51 -28.06 18.15
N LEU A 62 53.90 -26.96 17.75
CA LEU A 62 54.57 -25.84 17.09
C LEU A 62 54.64 -24.64 18.08
N PHE A 63 55.83 -24.14 18.29
CA PHE A 63 56.10 -22.97 19.12
C PHE A 63 56.46 -21.77 18.23
N ILE A 64 55.85 -20.63 18.52
CA ILE A 64 56.10 -19.37 17.81
C ILE A 64 56.41 -18.31 18.89
N GLY A 65 57.62 -17.75 18.84
CA GLY A 65 58.07 -16.80 19.90
C GLY A 65 58.04 -17.35 21.32
N GLY A 66 58.21 -18.68 21.47
CA GLY A 66 58.18 -19.38 22.77
C GLY A 66 56.73 -19.77 23.22
N LYS A 67 55.66 -19.35 22.53
CA LYS A 67 54.28 -19.71 22.83
C LYS A 67 53.85 -20.93 22.02
N SER A 68 53.20 -21.89 22.66
CA SER A 68 52.62 -23.04 21.98
C SER A 68 51.41 -22.62 21.10
N THR A 69 51.32 -23.13 19.87
CA THR A 69 50.20 -22.84 18.98
C THR A 69 49.00 -23.73 19.27
N GLY A 70 49.11 -24.72 20.18
CA GLY A 70 47.97 -25.49 20.67
C GLY A 70 46.93 -24.60 21.35
N ASP A 71 47.34 -23.47 21.94
CA ASP A 71 46.51 -22.51 22.66
C ASP A 71 46.00 -21.37 21.73
N PHE A 72 46.34 -21.40 20.44
CA PHE A 72 45.97 -20.32 19.52
C PHE A 72 44.50 -20.41 19.12
N SER A 73 43.77 -19.30 19.30
CA SER A 73 42.46 -19.10 18.74
C SER A 73 42.55 -18.87 17.21
N ASP A 74 41.43 -18.93 16.52
CA ASP A 74 41.35 -18.56 15.09
C ASP A 74 41.83 -17.10 14.84
N GLU A 75 41.58 -16.19 15.79
CA GLU A 75 42.02 -14.78 15.70
C GLU A 75 43.52 -14.62 15.87
N ASP A 76 44.15 -15.48 16.70
CA ASP A 76 45.63 -15.51 16.87
C ASP A 76 46.30 -15.98 15.57
N TRP A 77 45.73 -17.01 14.93
CA TRP A 77 46.21 -17.50 13.63
C TRP A 77 46.02 -16.48 12.50
N ASP A 78 44.89 -15.77 12.46
CA ASP A 78 44.67 -14.70 11.49
C ASP A 78 45.66 -13.54 11.69
N THR A 79 45.95 -13.19 12.96
CA THR A 79 46.97 -12.16 13.34
C THR A 79 48.38 -12.61 12.97
N TYR A 80 48.70 -13.89 13.23
CA TYR A 80 49.99 -14.50 12.85
C TYR A 80 50.25 -14.39 11.35
N ARG A 81 49.28 -14.81 10.55
CA ARG A 81 49.36 -14.74 9.07
C ARG A 81 49.46 -13.32 8.55
N SER A 82 48.69 -12.37 9.15
CA SER A 82 48.70 -10.99 8.64
C SER A 82 49.93 -10.17 9.03
N LYS A 83 50.54 -10.45 10.17
CA LYS A 83 51.63 -9.60 10.72
C LYS A 83 52.99 -10.23 10.69
N LEU A 84 53.11 -11.56 10.86
CA LEU A 84 54.37 -12.24 11.08
C LEU A 84 54.85 -13.06 9.89
N VAL A 85 53.95 -13.43 8.98
CA VAL A 85 54.26 -14.33 7.87
C VAL A 85 53.98 -13.67 6.53
N GLY A 86 54.94 -13.78 5.60
CA GLY A 86 54.74 -13.45 4.18
C GLY A 86 54.78 -14.73 3.36
N PHE A 87 53.71 -14.99 2.57
CA PHE A 87 53.62 -16.16 1.71
C PHE A 87 53.94 -15.83 0.26
N VAL A 88 54.80 -16.63 -0.37
CA VAL A 88 55.08 -16.68 -1.80
C VAL A 88 54.69 -18.06 -2.33
N PHE A 89 53.61 -18.12 -3.08
CA PHE A 89 53.02 -19.36 -3.59
C PHE A 89 53.62 -19.75 -4.94
N GLN A 90 53.61 -21.01 -5.26
CA GLN A 90 54.07 -21.58 -6.52
C GLN A 90 53.28 -21.01 -7.73
N SER A 91 51.97 -20.90 -7.63
CA SER A 91 51.08 -20.42 -8.68
C SER A 91 50.81 -18.91 -8.62
N TYR A 92 51.68 -18.11 -8.04
CA TYR A 92 51.60 -16.65 -7.81
C TYR A 92 50.38 -16.21 -6.99
N ASN A 93 49.22 -16.79 -7.24
CA ASN A 93 47.93 -16.53 -6.56
C ASN A 93 47.61 -15.05 -6.48
N LEU A 94 47.72 -14.34 -7.62
CA LEU A 94 47.33 -12.94 -7.76
C LEU A 94 45.81 -12.87 -8.10
N ILE A 95 45.18 -11.84 -7.62
CA ILE A 95 43.75 -11.57 -7.88
C ILE A 95 43.63 -10.98 -9.31
N PRO A 96 43.03 -11.67 -10.29
CA PRO A 96 43.16 -11.33 -11.72
C PRO A 96 42.56 -9.97 -12.12
N HIS A 97 41.50 -9.57 -11.43
CA HIS A 97 40.79 -8.32 -11.74
C HIS A 97 41.40 -7.08 -11.06
N GLN A 98 42.32 -7.27 -10.11
CA GLN A 98 43.08 -6.22 -9.46
C GLN A 98 44.35 -5.88 -10.22
N THR A 99 44.76 -4.62 -10.13
CA THR A 99 46.09 -4.17 -10.62
C THR A 99 47.22 -4.70 -9.75
N VAL A 100 48.44 -4.58 -10.23
CA VAL A 100 49.69 -4.96 -9.50
C VAL A 100 49.72 -4.28 -8.13
N ILE A 101 49.52 -2.98 -8.06
CA ILE A 101 49.54 -2.25 -6.80
C ILE A 101 48.41 -2.70 -5.86
N GLU A 102 47.24 -2.98 -6.37
CA GLU A 102 46.08 -3.42 -5.56
C GLU A 102 46.27 -4.81 -4.99
N ASN A 103 46.92 -5.71 -5.72
CA ASN A 103 47.30 -7.04 -5.22
C ASN A 103 48.22 -6.93 -4.01
N VAL A 104 49.16 -5.96 -4.01
CA VAL A 104 50.05 -5.70 -2.88
C VAL A 104 49.31 -4.96 -1.75
N GLU A 105 48.50 -3.95 -2.07
CA GLU A 105 47.68 -3.23 -1.11
C GLU A 105 46.71 -4.13 -0.33
N THR A 106 46.31 -5.29 -0.90
CA THR A 106 45.41 -6.23 -0.26
C THR A 106 45.91 -6.73 1.08
N ALA A 107 47.20 -7.04 1.18
CA ALA A 107 47.82 -7.46 2.43
C ALA A 107 47.79 -6.39 3.52
N LEU A 108 48.10 -5.14 3.16
CA LEU A 108 48.02 -3.99 4.06
C LEU A 108 46.59 -3.63 4.45
N THR A 109 45.63 -3.87 3.53
CA THR A 109 44.19 -3.70 3.75
C THR A 109 43.68 -4.60 4.87
N ILE A 110 44.09 -5.85 4.84
CA ILE A 110 43.74 -6.86 5.86
C ILE A 110 44.36 -6.51 7.19
N SER A 111 45.59 -5.97 7.18
CA SER A 111 46.30 -5.52 8.37
C SER A 111 45.79 -4.19 8.96
N GLY A 112 44.82 -3.53 8.31
CA GLY A 112 44.14 -2.31 8.80
C GLY A 112 44.93 -1.02 8.58
N VAL A 113 45.92 -1.00 7.66
CA VAL A 113 46.70 0.21 7.33
C VAL A 113 45.86 1.25 6.61
N SER A 114 46.01 2.54 6.93
CA SER A 114 45.29 3.65 6.31
C SER A 114 45.52 3.75 4.81
N GLY A 115 44.61 4.33 4.06
CA GLY A 115 44.66 4.34 2.58
C GLY A 115 45.90 4.98 2.00
N GLU A 116 46.35 6.08 2.55
CA GLU A 116 47.54 6.83 2.11
C GLU A 116 48.83 6.10 2.40
N GLU A 117 49.00 5.66 3.63
CA GLU A 117 50.16 4.90 4.07
C GLU A 117 50.22 3.54 3.36
N ARG A 118 49.11 2.90 3.15
CA ARG A 118 48.98 1.64 2.39
C ARG A 118 49.53 1.76 0.98
N ARG A 119 49.12 2.84 0.27
CA ARG A 119 49.54 3.08 -1.10
C ARG A 119 51.05 3.36 -1.16
N LYS A 120 51.57 4.14 -0.23
CA LYS A 120 53.01 4.44 -0.12
C LYS A 120 53.81 3.15 0.07
N ARG A 121 53.50 2.34 1.10
CA ARG A 121 54.19 1.07 1.37
C ARG A 121 54.11 0.08 0.21
N ALA A 122 52.95 0.01 -0.46
CA ALA A 122 52.77 -0.88 -1.63
C ALA A 122 53.68 -0.44 -2.80
N ILE A 123 53.81 0.85 -3.05
CA ILE A 123 54.73 1.38 -4.04
C ILE A 123 56.18 1.04 -3.65
N ASP A 124 56.59 1.30 -2.40
CA ASP A 124 57.94 1.04 -1.89
C ASP A 124 58.29 -0.46 -2.02
N ALA A 125 57.32 -1.37 -1.73
CA ALA A 125 57.53 -2.79 -1.88
C ALA A 125 57.69 -3.21 -3.37
N LEU A 126 56.90 -2.59 -4.30
CA LEU A 126 57.03 -2.84 -5.72
C LEU A 126 58.33 -2.28 -6.32
N VAL A 127 58.79 -1.16 -5.86
CA VAL A 127 60.11 -0.59 -6.22
C VAL A 127 61.20 -1.56 -5.82
N LYS A 128 61.19 -2.11 -4.59
CA LYS A 128 62.18 -3.08 -4.09
C LYS A 128 62.29 -4.32 -4.96
N VAL A 129 61.19 -4.74 -5.59
CA VAL A 129 61.19 -5.92 -6.47
C VAL A 129 61.35 -5.55 -7.97
N GLY A 130 61.66 -4.28 -8.27
CA GLY A 130 61.92 -3.82 -9.64
C GLY A 130 60.65 -3.74 -10.55
N LEU A 131 59.51 -3.34 -9.97
CA LEU A 131 58.24 -3.23 -10.70
C LEU A 131 57.61 -1.85 -10.61
N ALA A 132 58.41 -0.80 -10.46
CA ALA A 132 57.96 0.60 -10.37
C ALA A 132 57.04 1.02 -11.57
N ASP A 133 57.32 0.58 -12.77
CA ASP A 133 56.62 0.96 -14.00
C ASP A 133 55.37 0.12 -14.26
N HIS A 134 55.09 -0.88 -13.44
CA HIS A 134 54.02 -1.88 -13.67
C HIS A 134 52.80 -1.70 -12.76
N LEU A 135 52.74 -0.64 -11.97
CA LEU A 135 51.75 -0.44 -10.89
C LEU A 135 50.30 -0.61 -11.31
N ARG A 136 49.97 -0.13 -12.53
CA ARG A 136 48.59 -0.13 -13.06
C ARG A 136 48.26 -1.32 -13.95
N LYS A 137 49.23 -2.15 -14.30
CA LYS A 137 49.01 -3.38 -15.09
C LYS A 137 48.23 -4.40 -14.29
N LYS A 138 47.49 -5.27 -14.97
CA LYS A 138 46.81 -6.44 -14.40
C LYS A 138 47.69 -7.68 -14.52
N PRO A 139 47.49 -8.75 -13.70
CA PRO A 139 48.24 -9.99 -13.80
C PRO A 139 48.30 -10.59 -15.21
N SER A 140 47.23 -10.49 -15.99
CA SER A 140 47.18 -10.96 -17.38
C SER A 140 48.15 -10.24 -18.36
N GLN A 141 48.71 -9.12 -17.94
CA GLN A 141 49.63 -8.30 -18.73
C GLN A 141 51.11 -8.45 -18.29
N LEU A 142 51.37 -9.42 -17.41
CA LEU A 142 52.67 -9.64 -16.82
C LEU A 142 53.24 -11.02 -17.27
N SER A 143 54.58 -11.09 -17.37
CA SER A 143 55.27 -12.35 -17.44
C SER A 143 55.25 -13.13 -16.15
N GLY A 144 55.53 -14.43 -16.17
CA GLY A 144 55.58 -15.26 -14.98
C GLY A 144 56.52 -14.75 -13.90
N GLY A 145 57.72 -14.26 -14.31
CA GLY A 145 58.69 -13.68 -13.38
C GLY A 145 58.24 -12.34 -12.78
N GLU A 146 57.54 -11.52 -13.54
CA GLU A 146 56.92 -10.29 -13.03
C GLU A 146 55.80 -10.60 -12.06
N MET A 147 54.94 -11.60 -12.33
CA MET A 147 53.88 -12.06 -11.41
C MET A 147 54.49 -12.59 -10.10
N GLN A 148 55.58 -13.31 -10.17
CA GLN A 148 56.30 -13.79 -8.96
C GLN A 148 56.83 -12.65 -8.15
N ARG A 149 57.44 -11.63 -8.78
CA ARG A 149 57.89 -10.42 -8.06
C ARG A 149 56.76 -9.65 -7.41
N VAL A 150 55.58 -9.57 -8.02
CA VAL A 150 54.38 -9.03 -7.38
C VAL A 150 53.97 -9.86 -6.16
N ALA A 151 54.02 -11.19 -6.23
CA ALA A 151 53.73 -12.07 -5.10
C ALA A 151 54.74 -11.88 -3.95
N ILE A 152 56.00 -11.68 -4.26
CA ILE A 152 57.05 -11.34 -3.28
C ILE A 152 56.82 -9.97 -2.68
N ALA A 153 56.53 -8.95 -3.48
CA ALA A 153 56.14 -7.61 -2.98
C ALA A 153 55.00 -7.67 -2.00
N ARG A 154 53.95 -8.46 -2.32
CA ARG A 154 52.78 -8.70 -1.44
C ARG A 154 53.20 -9.38 -0.13
N ALA A 155 54.13 -10.31 -0.21
CA ALA A 155 54.64 -11.03 0.97
C ALA A 155 55.42 -10.12 1.91
N ILE A 156 56.24 -9.19 1.41
CA ILE A 156 57.10 -8.31 2.22
C ILE A 156 56.47 -7.03 2.70
N VAL A 157 55.32 -6.60 2.14
CA VAL A 157 54.76 -5.27 2.34
C VAL A 157 54.32 -5.00 3.79
N ASN A 158 53.97 -6.05 4.54
CA ASN A 158 53.64 -5.97 5.98
C ASN A 158 54.85 -6.02 6.92
N ASP A 159 56.04 -6.04 6.34
CA ASP A 159 57.30 -6.22 7.10
C ASP A 159 57.28 -7.44 8.02
N PRO A 160 57.01 -8.64 7.48
CA PRO A 160 56.86 -9.86 8.27
C PRO A 160 58.24 -10.34 8.84
N LYS A 161 58.19 -11.09 9.93
CA LYS A 161 59.40 -11.68 10.54
C LYS A 161 59.92 -12.89 9.77
N MET A 162 59.07 -13.51 8.93
CA MET A 162 59.47 -14.62 8.09
C MET A 162 58.80 -14.57 6.72
N ILE A 163 59.47 -15.12 5.71
CA ILE A 163 58.94 -15.39 4.38
C ILE A 163 58.93 -16.91 4.15
N LEU A 164 57.81 -17.40 3.74
CA LEU A 164 57.60 -18.79 3.37
C LEU A 164 57.38 -18.87 1.86
N ALA A 165 58.27 -19.51 1.14
CA ALA A 165 58.20 -19.59 -0.33
C ALA A 165 58.06 -21.02 -0.79
N ASP A 166 56.98 -21.35 -1.43
CA ASP A 166 56.68 -22.69 -1.99
C ASP A 166 57.03 -22.72 -3.47
N GLU A 167 58.13 -23.37 -3.84
CA GLU A 167 58.70 -23.50 -5.18
C GLU A 167 58.70 -22.17 -5.98
N PRO A 168 59.36 -21.08 -5.44
CA PRO A 168 59.24 -19.74 -6.00
C PRO A 168 59.82 -19.60 -7.41
N THR A 169 60.55 -20.57 -7.91
CA THR A 169 61.20 -20.62 -9.22
C THR A 169 60.69 -21.71 -10.17
N GLY A 170 59.70 -22.50 -9.70
CA GLY A 170 59.29 -23.74 -10.42
C GLY A 170 58.64 -23.54 -11.80
N ALA A 171 58.13 -22.35 -12.05
CA ALA A 171 57.46 -21.99 -13.33
C ALA A 171 58.24 -20.91 -14.13
N LEU A 172 59.53 -20.71 -13.84
CA LEU A 172 60.34 -19.63 -14.37
C LEU A 172 61.54 -20.11 -15.17
N ASP A 173 62.01 -19.35 -16.13
CA ASP A 173 63.27 -19.58 -16.82
C ASP A 173 64.44 -19.38 -15.85
N SER A 174 65.60 -19.92 -16.26
CA SER A 174 66.81 -19.92 -15.42
C SER A 174 67.30 -18.54 -15.03
N LYS A 175 67.20 -17.55 -15.91
CA LYS A 175 67.65 -16.16 -15.63
C LYS A 175 66.75 -15.52 -14.61
N THR A 176 65.44 -15.67 -14.81
CA THR A 176 64.45 -15.12 -13.87
C THR A 176 64.50 -15.83 -12.53
N SER A 177 64.79 -17.13 -12.49
CA SER A 177 64.96 -17.93 -11.27
C SER A 177 66.09 -17.37 -10.42
N VAL A 178 67.24 -17.04 -11.04
CA VAL A 178 68.37 -16.41 -10.35
C VAL A 178 67.99 -15.10 -9.72
N LEU A 179 67.29 -14.22 -10.45
CA LEU A 179 66.84 -12.91 -9.95
C LEU A 179 65.90 -13.06 -8.75
N ILE A 180 64.97 -14.06 -8.75
CA ILE A 180 64.06 -14.32 -7.62
C ILE A 180 64.88 -14.82 -6.40
N MET A 181 65.83 -15.69 -6.61
CA MET A 181 66.65 -16.23 -5.51
C MET A 181 67.61 -15.15 -4.92
N ASP A 182 68.18 -14.27 -5.74
CA ASP A 182 68.93 -13.10 -5.29
C ASP A 182 68.09 -12.19 -4.41
N LEU A 183 66.85 -11.91 -4.80
CA LEU A 183 65.92 -11.09 -4.05
C LEU A 183 65.56 -11.76 -2.71
N LEU A 184 65.28 -13.04 -2.68
CA LEU A 184 64.99 -13.78 -1.44
C LEU A 184 66.21 -13.87 -0.51
N LYS A 185 67.42 -13.98 -1.07
CA LYS A 185 68.65 -13.94 -0.35
C LYS A 185 68.89 -12.59 0.30
N GLU A 186 68.63 -11.49 -0.38
CA GLU A 186 68.71 -10.17 0.16
C GLU A 186 67.76 -9.99 1.35
N ILE A 187 66.50 -10.42 1.19
CA ILE A 187 65.46 -10.39 2.22
C ILE A 187 65.85 -11.22 3.46
N SER A 188 66.62 -12.30 3.28
CA SER A 188 67.03 -13.19 4.37
C SER A 188 68.10 -12.62 5.33
N ARG A 189 68.67 -11.45 5.03
CA ARG A 189 69.70 -10.81 5.88
C ARG A 189 69.15 -10.39 7.27
N ASP A 190 67.89 -10.00 7.31
CA ASP A 190 67.23 -9.45 8.52
C ASP A 190 66.02 -10.26 8.99
N ARG A 191 65.65 -11.34 8.27
CA ARG A 191 64.50 -12.18 8.60
C ARG A 191 64.69 -13.65 8.16
N LEU A 192 63.86 -14.53 8.74
CA LEU A 192 63.85 -15.93 8.32
C LEU A 192 63.19 -16.09 6.95
N VAL A 193 63.87 -16.76 6.01
CA VAL A 193 63.33 -17.17 4.73
C VAL A 193 63.38 -18.67 4.64
N VAL A 194 62.21 -19.32 4.52
CA VAL A 194 62.13 -20.79 4.32
C VAL A 194 61.58 -21.01 2.94
N THR A 195 62.41 -21.63 2.08
CA THR A 195 62.05 -21.91 0.69
C THR A 195 62.00 -23.44 0.48
N VAL A 196 60.91 -23.89 -0.09
CA VAL A 196 60.80 -25.27 -0.60
C VAL A 196 61.19 -25.27 -2.05
N THR A 197 62.06 -26.17 -2.44
CA THR A 197 62.47 -26.33 -3.84
C THR A 197 62.93 -27.80 -4.12
N HIS A 198 62.85 -28.21 -5.36
CA HIS A 198 63.40 -29.44 -5.83
C HIS A 198 64.70 -29.24 -6.63
N ASN A 199 65.22 -28.02 -6.73
CA ASN A 199 66.40 -27.62 -7.41
C ASN A 199 67.60 -27.57 -6.45
N ASP A 200 68.40 -28.63 -6.43
CA ASP A 200 69.56 -28.74 -5.54
C ASP A 200 70.65 -27.71 -5.87
N GLU A 201 70.83 -27.30 -7.14
CA GLU A 201 71.85 -26.33 -7.55
C GLU A 201 71.55 -24.93 -6.99
N LEU A 202 70.28 -24.47 -7.11
CA LEU A 202 69.85 -23.19 -6.55
C LEU A 202 69.95 -23.24 -5.01
N ALA A 203 69.57 -24.35 -4.38
CA ALA A 203 69.66 -24.48 -2.94
C ALA A 203 71.10 -24.41 -2.46
N ALA A 204 72.02 -25.11 -3.13
CA ALA A 204 73.45 -25.11 -2.78
C ALA A 204 74.08 -23.71 -2.94
N LYS A 205 73.68 -22.94 -3.93
CA LYS A 205 74.19 -21.57 -4.18
C LYS A 205 73.65 -20.52 -3.18
N TYR A 206 72.39 -20.63 -2.77
CA TYR A 206 71.73 -19.53 -2.03
C TYR A 206 71.49 -19.85 -0.56
N ALA A 207 71.23 -21.09 -0.17
CA ALA A 207 70.87 -21.43 1.19
C ALA A 207 72.02 -21.26 2.16
N THR A 208 71.75 -20.74 3.36
CA THR A 208 72.63 -20.78 4.51
C THR A 208 72.49 -22.10 5.28
N ARG A 209 71.37 -22.82 5.07
CA ARG A 209 70.99 -24.08 5.69
C ARG A 209 70.09 -24.89 4.76
N THR A 210 70.36 -26.16 4.65
CA THR A 210 69.61 -27.09 3.82
C THR A 210 69.01 -28.18 4.68
N ILE A 211 67.74 -28.43 4.59
CA ILE A 211 66.98 -29.47 5.29
C ILE A 211 66.47 -30.44 4.22
N LYS A 212 66.95 -31.71 4.23
CA LYS A 212 66.47 -32.73 3.30
C LYS A 212 65.30 -33.53 3.93
N MET A 213 64.20 -33.61 3.20
CA MET A 213 63.02 -34.38 3.59
C MET A 213 62.81 -35.58 2.68
N ARG A 214 62.37 -36.70 3.27
CA ARG A 214 61.94 -37.87 2.56
C ARG A 214 60.82 -38.57 3.34
N ASP A 215 59.74 -38.94 2.62
CA ASP A 215 58.60 -39.69 3.18
C ASP A 215 58.00 -39.13 4.47
N GLY A 216 57.89 -37.81 4.57
CA GLY A 216 57.32 -37.11 5.72
C GLY A 216 58.25 -36.91 6.92
N GLN A 217 59.56 -37.18 6.77
CA GLN A 217 60.58 -37.05 7.82
C GLN A 217 61.76 -36.17 7.35
N VAL A 218 62.45 -35.55 8.29
CA VAL A 218 63.72 -34.89 8.06
C VAL A 218 64.85 -35.93 8.08
N VAL A 219 65.52 -36.07 6.96
CA VAL A 219 66.62 -37.05 6.80
C VAL A 219 67.98 -36.42 7.12
N SER A 220 68.22 -35.21 6.76
CA SER A 220 69.42 -34.48 7.07
C SER A 220 69.17 -32.97 7.22
N ASP A 221 69.98 -32.34 8.05
CA ASP A 221 70.00 -30.91 8.29
C ASP A 221 71.44 -30.44 8.29
N SER A 222 71.84 -29.53 7.41
CA SER A 222 73.26 -29.16 7.22
C SER A 222 73.81 -28.27 8.35
N ALA A 223 72.93 -27.60 9.12
CA ALA A 223 73.35 -26.73 10.21
C ALA A 223 72.23 -26.69 11.30
N PRO A 224 72.04 -27.85 11.98
CA PRO A 224 71.02 -27.95 13.03
C PRO A 224 71.23 -26.84 14.11
N TYR A 225 70.06 -26.31 14.52
CA TYR A 225 70.01 -25.27 15.53
C TYR A 225 69.20 -25.79 16.71
N ALA A 226 69.89 -25.80 17.92
CA ALA A 226 69.25 -26.03 19.19
C ALA A 226 69.43 -24.74 19.98
N GLY A 227 68.45 -23.86 20.01
CA GLY A 227 68.52 -22.60 20.74
C GLY A 227 68.79 -22.87 22.23
N LYS A 228 69.83 -22.27 22.84
CA LYS A 228 69.88 -22.12 24.32
C LYS A 228 68.64 -21.36 24.74
N ASN A 229 68.02 -21.71 25.86
CA ASN A 229 66.87 -21.02 26.48
C ASN A 229 67.15 -19.52 26.66
N GLU A 230 67.03 -18.78 25.54
CA GLU A 230 67.12 -17.33 25.57
C GLU A 230 65.70 -16.80 25.90
N ALA A 231 65.68 -15.79 26.75
CA ALA A 231 64.53 -15.12 27.27
C ALA A 231 63.51 -14.80 26.11
N VAL A 232 62.27 -15.10 26.36
CA VAL A 232 61.10 -14.85 25.42
C VAL A 232 61.29 -13.49 24.75
N ASP A 233 61.42 -13.47 23.43
CA ASP A 233 61.54 -12.24 22.64
C ASP A 233 60.30 -11.40 22.88
N LYS A 234 60.40 -10.38 23.73
CA LYS A 234 59.31 -9.51 24.15
C LYS A 234 58.62 -8.85 22.96
N SER A 235 59.31 -8.64 21.85
CA SER A 235 58.72 -8.02 20.62
C SER A 235 57.69 -8.92 19.93
N VAL A 236 57.78 -10.24 20.07
CA VAL A 236 56.84 -11.21 19.53
C VAL A 236 55.64 -11.39 20.45
N THR A 237 55.93 -11.39 21.81
CA THR A 237 54.87 -11.50 22.81
C THR A 237 54.04 -10.23 22.94
N GLU A 238 54.58 -9.04 22.73
CA GLU A 238 53.81 -7.78 22.74
C GLU A 238 52.80 -7.72 21.61
N ASN A 239 53.08 -8.30 20.47
CA ASN A 239 52.13 -8.37 19.35
C ASN A 239 50.94 -9.36 19.57
N PHE A 240 51.11 -10.32 20.51
CA PHE A 240 50.03 -11.24 20.90
C PHE A 240 49.22 -10.76 22.11
N ASN A 241 49.84 -9.95 23.02
CA ASN A 241 49.19 -9.51 24.27
C ASN A 241 48.37 -8.20 24.19
N ALA A 242 48.28 -7.58 23.01
CA ALA A 242 47.46 -6.39 22.80
C ALA A 242 45.95 -6.65 22.86
N GLY A 243 45.53 -7.89 23.16
CA GLY A 243 44.15 -8.33 23.12
C GLY A 243 43.44 -8.51 24.49
N ASP A 244 44.19 -8.58 25.61
CA ASP A 244 43.55 -8.95 26.88
C ASP A 244 44.07 -8.10 28.05
N LYS A 245 43.38 -7.02 28.37
CA LYS A 245 43.29 -6.39 29.71
C LYS A 245 42.01 -5.58 29.80
N SER A 246 40.96 -6.25 30.20
CA SER A 246 39.84 -5.60 30.89
C SER A 246 39.84 -6.03 32.36
N ASP A 247 39.81 -5.00 33.24
CA ASP A 247 39.42 -5.00 34.65
C ASP A 247 40.38 -5.60 35.72
N ALA A 248 41.08 -4.70 36.39
CA ALA A 248 41.00 -4.60 37.85
C ALA A 248 41.60 -3.24 38.30
N GLY A 249 40.87 -2.56 39.13
CA GLY A 249 40.96 -1.17 39.50
C GLY A 249 42.25 -0.68 40.17
N SER A 250 42.52 0.60 39.94
CA SER A 250 43.06 1.53 40.97
C SER A 250 42.94 2.96 40.47
N LYS A 251 42.35 3.81 41.31
CA LYS A 251 42.21 5.27 41.13
C LYS A 251 43.56 5.96 41.29
N SER A 252 43.95 6.81 40.35
CA SER A 252 44.76 7.96 40.64
C SER A 252 44.72 8.97 39.50
N ALA A 253 44.61 10.23 39.83
CA ALA A 253 44.36 11.35 38.97
C ALA A 253 45.60 11.78 38.15
N GLY A 254 45.38 12.08 36.86
CA GLY A 254 46.39 12.68 36.01
C GLY A 254 45.89 12.68 34.57
N LYS A 255 45.56 13.88 33.98
CA LYS A 255 45.11 13.98 32.60
C LYS A 255 46.12 13.37 31.63
N PRO A 256 45.77 12.29 30.88
CA PRO A 256 46.66 11.81 29.83
C PRO A 256 46.27 12.41 28.46
N LYS A 257 47.34 12.84 27.74
CA LYS A 257 47.31 13.09 26.29
C LYS A 257 46.62 11.88 25.59
N LYS A 258 45.71 12.15 24.65
CA LYS A 258 45.00 11.13 23.83
C LYS A 258 46.03 10.18 23.21
N LYS A 259 46.28 9.03 23.80
CA LYS A 259 46.91 7.91 23.11
C LYS A 259 45.98 7.46 22.00
N ALA A 260 46.47 7.40 20.78
CA ALA A 260 45.76 6.86 19.63
C ALA A 260 45.33 5.42 19.99
N LYS A 261 44.03 5.20 20.03
CA LYS A 261 43.43 3.88 20.23
C LYS A 261 43.95 2.97 19.11
N GLU A 262 44.78 1.99 19.40
CA GLU A 262 45.21 0.97 18.44
C GLU A 262 43.93 0.34 17.85
N ARG A 263 43.68 0.57 16.56
CA ARG A 263 42.54 0.05 15.84
C ARG A 263 42.72 -1.46 15.72
N LYS A 264 41.82 -2.23 16.30
CA LYS A 264 41.72 -3.68 16.06
C LYS A 264 41.71 -3.89 14.55
N SER A 265 42.63 -4.74 14.05
CA SER A 265 42.75 -5.10 12.64
C SER A 265 41.45 -5.78 12.18
N PHE A 266 40.55 -5.06 11.48
CA PHE A 266 39.40 -5.63 10.83
C PHE A 266 38.98 -4.77 9.62
N MET A 267 38.45 -5.44 8.60
CA MET A 267 37.95 -4.78 7.42
C MET A 267 36.69 -3.96 7.75
N SER A 268 36.71 -2.63 7.55
CA SER A 268 35.55 -1.79 7.75
C SER A 268 34.50 -2.05 6.66
N TYR A 269 33.20 -1.81 6.96
CA TYR A 269 32.11 -1.93 5.95
C TYR A 269 32.32 -0.99 4.76
N ALA A 270 32.83 0.22 4.97
CA ALA A 270 33.12 1.16 3.88
C ALA A 270 34.19 0.60 2.92
N LEU A 271 35.21 -0.08 3.45
CA LEU A 271 36.23 -0.70 2.63
C LEU A 271 35.71 -1.95 1.91
N ALA A 272 34.91 -2.78 2.61
CA ALA A 272 34.22 -3.92 2.00
C ALA A 272 33.31 -3.44 0.84
N ALA A 273 32.55 -2.35 1.05
CA ALA A 273 31.71 -1.73 0.02
C ALA A 273 32.51 -1.29 -1.22
N LYS A 274 33.65 -0.61 -1.00
CA LYS A 274 34.54 -0.18 -2.10
C LYS A 274 35.08 -1.36 -2.90
N LEU A 275 35.49 -2.43 -2.21
CA LEU A 275 35.98 -3.66 -2.86
C LEU A 275 34.85 -4.39 -3.61
N SER A 276 33.68 -4.50 -2.99
CA SER A 276 32.49 -5.10 -3.61
C SER A 276 32.03 -4.33 -4.85
N LEU A 277 31.96 -3.01 -4.78
CA LEU A 277 31.60 -2.16 -5.92
C LEU A 277 32.56 -2.34 -7.11
N LYS A 278 33.86 -2.37 -6.83
CA LYS A 278 34.86 -2.60 -7.88
C LYS A 278 34.74 -3.98 -8.51
N ASN A 279 34.41 -4.96 -7.70
CA ASN A 279 34.21 -6.34 -8.12
C ASN A 279 32.97 -6.48 -9.04
N LEU A 280 31.84 -5.88 -8.61
CA LEU A 280 30.61 -5.80 -9.41
C LEU A 280 30.84 -5.07 -10.75
N ALA A 281 31.60 -3.97 -10.74
CA ALA A 281 31.96 -3.22 -11.94
C ALA A 281 32.91 -4.03 -12.88
N GLY A 282 33.70 -4.97 -12.36
CA GLY A 282 34.54 -5.87 -13.14
C GLY A 282 33.76 -6.94 -13.89
N LYS A 283 32.58 -7.35 -13.40
CA LYS A 283 31.72 -8.43 -13.96
C LYS A 283 30.33 -7.89 -14.37
N LYS A 284 30.31 -6.83 -15.18
CA LYS A 284 29.09 -6.05 -15.51
C LYS A 284 27.90 -6.89 -15.96
N VAL A 285 28.10 -7.80 -16.94
CA VAL A 285 27.02 -8.62 -17.50
C VAL A 285 26.36 -9.47 -16.42
N ARG A 286 27.13 -10.12 -15.59
CA ARG A 286 26.63 -10.95 -14.49
C ARG A 286 25.88 -10.10 -13.47
N THR A 287 26.47 -8.98 -13.06
CA THR A 287 25.84 -8.06 -12.09
C THR A 287 24.49 -7.57 -12.59
N VAL A 288 24.39 -7.18 -13.86
CA VAL A 288 23.13 -6.75 -14.46
C VAL A 288 22.11 -7.88 -14.50
N LEU A 289 22.51 -9.07 -14.96
CA LEU A 289 21.59 -10.22 -15.03
C LEU A 289 21.06 -10.62 -13.65
N THR A 290 21.92 -10.62 -12.62
CA THR A 290 21.49 -10.92 -11.24
C THR A 290 20.57 -9.84 -10.68
N SER A 291 20.86 -8.57 -10.97
CA SER A 291 20.03 -7.45 -10.54
C SER A 291 18.68 -7.45 -11.25
N VAL A 292 18.62 -7.78 -12.54
CA VAL A 292 17.36 -7.91 -13.29
C VAL A 292 16.51 -9.06 -12.76
N ALA A 293 17.11 -10.23 -12.51
CA ALA A 293 16.39 -11.36 -11.93
C ALA A 293 15.77 -11.02 -10.55
N ALA A 294 16.51 -10.31 -9.71
CA ALA A 294 16.01 -9.82 -8.43
C ALA A 294 14.97 -8.69 -8.60
N ALA A 295 15.15 -7.80 -9.60
CA ALA A 295 14.24 -6.70 -9.87
C ALA A 295 12.84 -7.16 -10.30
N ILE A 296 12.71 -8.30 -11.00
CA ILE A 296 11.41 -8.87 -11.37
C ILE A 296 10.55 -9.15 -10.14
N SER A 297 11.15 -9.68 -9.07
CA SER A 297 10.41 -9.94 -7.83
C SER A 297 10.07 -8.65 -7.08
N VAL A 298 11.00 -7.67 -7.11
CA VAL A 298 10.73 -6.34 -6.54
C VAL A 298 9.59 -5.67 -7.31
N LEU A 299 9.55 -5.78 -8.64
CA LEU A 299 8.47 -5.30 -9.48
C LEU A 299 7.11 -5.90 -9.05
N GLY A 300 7.06 -7.23 -8.88
CA GLY A 300 5.83 -7.90 -8.43
C GLY A 300 5.34 -7.38 -7.07
N ILE A 301 6.24 -7.26 -6.10
CA ILE A 301 5.92 -6.72 -4.76
C ILE A 301 5.48 -5.25 -4.86
N SER A 302 6.19 -4.44 -5.66
CA SER A 302 5.90 -3.02 -5.82
C SER A 302 4.53 -2.79 -6.46
N LEU A 303 4.18 -3.56 -7.50
CA LEU A 303 2.87 -3.49 -8.15
C LEU A 303 1.74 -3.88 -7.20
N VAL A 304 1.92 -4.93 -6.41
CA VAL A 304 0.90 -5.33 -5.42
C VAL A 304 0.73 -4.26 -4.35
N ILE A 305 1.81 -3.68 -3.84
CA ILE A 305 1.72 -2.58 -2.87
C ILE A 305 1.07 -1.35 -3.51
N ALA A 306 1.40 -1.02 -4.76
CA ALA A 306 0.79 0.09 -5.49
C ALA A 306 -0.72 -0.13 -5.71
N CYS A 307 -1.13 -1.34 -6.13
CA CYS A 307 -2.53 -1.71 -6.28
C CYS A 307 -3.27 -1.67 -4.94
N THR A 308 -2.71 -2.27 -3.89
CA THR A 308 -3.31 -2.27 -2.55
C THR A 308 -3.49 -0.85 -2.02
N ASN A 309 -2.47 0.00 -2.18
CA ASN A 309 -2.54 1.40 -1.77
C ASN A 309 -3.60 2.18 -2.54
N GLY A 310 -3.69 1.99 -3.85
CA GLY A 310 -4.69 2.61 -4.70
C GLY A 310 -6.12 2.12 -4.37
N ILE A 311 -6.30 0.81 -4.21
CA ILE A 311 -7.59 0.22 -3.82
C ILE A 311 -8.03 0.76 -2.46
N ASN A 312 -7.15 0.78 -1.45
CA ASN A 312 -7.47 1.33 -0.13
C ASN A 312 -7.82 2.83 -0.20
N SER A 313 -7.09 3.59 -1.02
CA SER A 313 -7.36 5.01 -1.23
C SER A 313 -8.74 5.23 -1.88
N PHE A 314 -9.08 4.40 -2.87
CA PHE A 314 -10.36 4.41 -3.55
C PHE A 314 -11.51 4.00 -2.60
N VAL A 315 -11.31 2.93 -1.84
CA VAL A 315 -12.30 2.49 -0.82
C VAL A 315 -12.53 3.56 0.22
N ASN A 316 -11.48 4.19 0.74
CA ASN A 316 -11.62 5.30 1.69
C ASN A 316 -12.40 6.49 1.08
N LYS A 317 -12.21 6.77 -0.21
CA LYS A 317 -12.99 7.78 -0.91
C LYS A 317 -14.46 7.39 -1.04
N ILE A 318 -14.74 6.14 -1.48
CA ILE A 318 -16.11 5.62 -1.53
C ILE A 318 -16.75 5.64 -0.15
N GLN A 319 -16.02 5.28 0.90
CA GLN A 319 -16.52 5.33 2.26
C GLN A 319 -16.91 6.75 2.66
N LYS A 320 -16.06 7.73 2.38
CA LYS A 320 -16.35 9.14 2.67
C LYS A 320 -17.56 9.63 1.88
N ASP A 321 -17.63 9.33 0.59
CA ASP A 321 -18.75 9.71 -0.28
C ASP A 321 -20.05 9.03 0.18
N ALA A 322 -20.00 7.74 0.51
CA ALA A 322 -21.15 6.98 0.99
C ALA A 322 -21.65 7.48 2.36
N MET A 323 -20.77 7.82 3.28
CA MET A 323 -21.17 8.39 4.59
C MET A 323 -21.85 9.73 4.44
N SER A 324 -21.45 10.51 3.44
CA SER A 324 -22.09 11.79 3.14
C SER A 324 -23.39 11.64 2.38
N ALA A 325 -23.56 10.56 1.61
CA ALA A 325 -24.73 10.33 0.76
C ALA A 325 -25.80 9.46 1.44
N ILE A 326 -25.39 8.48 2.24
CA ILE A 326 -26.28 7.51 2.87
C ILE A 326 -26.31 7.79 4.37
N PRO A 327 -27.42 8.33 4.91
CA PRO A 327 -27.48 8.65 6.33
C PRO A 327 -27.65 7.41 7.20
N VAL A 328 -27.19 7.52 8.45
CA VAL A 328 -27.71 6.70 9.55
C VAL A 328 -29.10 7.24 9.88
N THR A 329 -30.11 6.41 9.86
CA THR A 329 -31.50 6.87 9.92
C THR A 329 -32.21 6.33 11.17
N VAL A 330 -32.85 7.23 11.90
CA VAL A 330 -33.84 6.92 12.90
C VAL A 330 -35.22 7.23 12.32
N SER A 331 -36.11 6.26 12.25
CA SER A 331 -37.47 6.48 11.72
C SER A 331 -38.49 5.56 12.38
N ASN A 332 -39.75 6.00 12.33
CA ASN A 332 -40.90 5.25 12.82
C ASN A 332 -41.15 3.91 12.04
N ASN A 333 -40.49 3.73 10.92
CA ASN A 333 -40.59 2.55 10.06
C ASN A 333 -39.27 1.79 9.89
N ALA A 334 -38.33 1.94 10.82
CA ALA A 334 -36.98 1.39 10.73
C ALA A 334 -36.89 -0.15 10.51
N VAL A 335 -37.97 -0.86 10.77
CA VAL A 335 -38.03 -2.34 10.65
C VAL A 335 -38.40 -2.83 9.24
N TYR A 336 -38.98 -1.99 8.40
CA TYR A 336 -39.49 -2.39 7.07
C TYR A 336 -38.55 -2.07 5.92
N ASP A 337 -37.36 -1.58 6.22
CA ASP A 337 -36.36 -1.44 5.16
C ASP A 337 -35.76 -2.81 4.86
N SER A 338 -36.08 -3.35 3.69
CA SER A 338 -35.64 -4.67 3.23
C SER A 338 -34.11 -4.82 3.19
N SER A 339 -33.38 -3.70 3.12
CA SER A 339 -31.93 -3.66 3.23
C SER A 339 -31.45 -3.99 4.65
N GLY A 340 -32.18 -3.56 5.70
CA GLY A 340 -31.89 -3.86 7.09
C GLY A 340 -32.02 -5.35 7.43
N THR A 341 -32.95 -6.05 6.79
CA THR A 341 -33.16 -7.49 7.03
C THR A 341 -32.02 -8.34 6.47
N ILE A 342 -31.50 -8.00 5.29
CA ILE A 342 -30.34 -8.68 4.69
C ILE A 342 -29.06 -8.34 5.45
N SER A 343 -28.89 -7.08 5.84
CA SER A 343 -27.74 -6.65 6.63
C SER A 343 -27.68 -7.33 8.00
N ASN A 344 -28.82 -7.41 8.71
CA ASN A 344 -28.91 -8.10 9.99
C ASN A 344 -28.71 -9.62 9.85
N PHE A 345 -29.21 -10.23 8.77
CA PHE A 345 -28.92 -11.64 8.48
C PHE A 345 -27.44 -11.86 8.22
N MET A 346 -26.81 -11.02 7.41
CA MET A 346 -25.39 -11.13 7.09
C MET A 346 -24.50 -10.81 8.30
N SER A 347 -24.81 -9.77 9.07
CA SER A 347 -24.05 -9.44 10.28
C SER A 347 -24.15 -10.52 11.34
N ASN A 348 -25.32 -11.10 11.57
CA ASN A 348 -25.49 -12.21 12.51
C ASN A 348 -24.81 -13.50 12.03
N TYR A 349 -24.71 -13.71 10.71
CA TYR A 349 -24.03 -14.89 10.15
C TYR A 349 -22.50 -14.75 10.20
N PHE A 350 -21.96 -13.53 10.15
CA PHE A 350 -20.53 -13.28 10.09
C PHE A 350 -19.92 -12.65 11.36
N ALA A 351 -20.74 -12.13 12.27
CA ALA A 351 -20.25 -11.38 13.43
C ALA A 351 -19.81 -12.23 14.62
N ASP A 352 -20.10 -13.53 14.63
CA ASP A 352 -19.74 -14.39 15.76
C ASP A 352 -18.38 -15.06 15.56
N LYS A 353 -17.33 -14.24 15.46
CA LYS A 353 -15.94 -14.73 15.46
C LYS A 353 -15.36 -14.93 16.86
N ASP A 354 -16.00 -14.41 17.91
CA ASP A 354 -15.45 -14.38 19.26
C ASP A 354 -16.09 -15.39 20.21
N GLY A 355 -17.10 -16.13 19.78
CA GLY A 355 -17.68 -17.24 20.55
C GLY A 355 -16.93 -18.54 20.30
N ALA A 356 -15.97 -18.88 21.14
CA ALA A 356 -15.42 -20.23 21.12
C ALA A 356 -16.54 -21.25 21.31
N PHE A 357 -16.71 -22.16 20.36
CA PHE A 357 -17.72 -23.24 20.47
C PHE A 357 -17.42 -24.07 21.71
N ASP A 358 -18.34 -24.08 22.67
CA ASP A 358 -18.21 -24.84 23.87
C ASP A 358 -18.62 -26.31 23.62
N TYR A 359 -17.64 -27.15 23.38
CA TYR A 359 -17.82 -28.57 23.14
C TYR A 359 -18.34 -29.34 24.36
N GLU A 360 -18.28 -28.76 25.57
CA GLU A 360 -18.72 -29.41 26.79
C GLU A 360 -20.23 -29.23 27.02
N LYS A 361 -20.84 -28.25 26.42
CA LYS A 361 -22.25 -27.88 26.68
C LYS A 361 -23.29 -28.86 26.15
N LYS A 362 -22.94 -29.74 25.20
CA LYS A 362 -23.83 -30.72 24.56
C LYS A 362 -25.26 -30.23 24.31
N ALA A 363 -25.43 -28.96 24.06
CA ALA A 363 -26.71 -28.28 23.87
C ALA A 363 -26.61 -27.27 22.71
N ILE A 364 -27.68 -27.19 21.93
CA ILE A 364 -27.86 -26.17 20.89
C ILE A 364 -28.49 -24.95 21.55
N SER A 365 -27.84 -23.81 21.48
CA SER A 365 -28.40 -22.52 21.89
C SER A 365 -29.27 -21.95 20.78
N ILE A 366 -30.52 -21.64 21.08
CA ILE A 366 -31.44 -21.00 20.14
C ILE A 366 -31.34 -19.48 20.33
N ASN A 367 -30.91 -18.78 19.31
CA ASN A 367 -30.89 -17.34 19.33
C ASN A 367 -32.31 -16.77 19.18
N ALA A 368 -32.71 -15.89 20.10
CA ALA A 368 -34.07 -15.32 20.17
C ALA A 368 -34.30 -14.25 19.07
N THR A 369 -33.89 -14.50 17.83
CA THR A 369 -33.93 -13.57 16.70
C THR A 369 -35.33 -13.07 16.39
N LEU A 370 -36.35 -13.97 16.43
CA LEU A 370 -37.74 -13.58 16.20
C LEU A 370 -38.30 -12.71 17.33
N LYS A 371 -38.00 -13.05 18.61
CA LYS A 371 -38.43 -12.25 19.75
C LYS A 371 -37.86 -10.83 19.67
N ASN A 372 -36.60 -10.70 19.31
CA ASN A 372 -35.95 -9.41 19.17
C ASN A 372 -36.49 -8.64 17.93
N ALA A 373 -36.81 -9.34 16.84
CA ALA A 373 -37.43 -8.73 15.67
C ALA A 373 -38.82 -8.18 15.96
N PHE A 374 -39.65 -8.93 16.71
CA PHE A 374 -40.99 -8.45 17.13
C PHE A 374 -40.90 -7.28 18.12
N ALA A 375 -40.00 -7.34 19.10
CA ALA A 375 -39.79 -6.23 20.01
C ALA A 375 -39.34 -4.96 19.30
N ARG A 376 -38.44 -5.07 18.34
CA ARG A 376 -37.99 -3.96 17.45
C ARG A 376 -39.14 -3.44 16.58
N ALA A 377 -39.99 -4.34 16.05
CA ALA A 377 -41.15 -3.95 15.27
C ALA A 377 -42.17 -3.15 16.08
N ASP A 378 -42.35 -3.47 17.36
CA ASP A 378 -43.23 -2.72 18.26
C ASP A 378 -42.61 -1.39 18.70
N ALA A 379 -41.32 -1.34 18.95
CA ALA A 379 -40.63 -0.10 19.27
C ALA A 379 -40.60 0.88 18.10
N SER A 380 -40.44 0.36 16.84
CA SER A 380 -40.43 1.17 15.63
C SER A 380 -41.77 1.81 15.26
N LYS A 381 -42.86 1.39 15.86
CA LYS A 381 -44.20 2.02 15.68
C LYS A 381 -44.35 3.32 16.46
N LYS A 382 -43.45 3.61 17.37
CA LYS A 382 -43.51 4.85 18.19
C LYS A 382 -42.95 6.04 17.37
N PRO A 383 -43.60 7.18 17.47
CA PRO A 383 -43.04 8.38 16.84
C PRO A 383 -41.69 8.73 17.48
N VAL A 384 -40.85 9.37 16.71
CA VAL A 384 -39.62 9.99 17.22
C VAL A 384 -40.06 11.05 18.24
N THR A 385 -39.71 10.86 19.51
CA THR A 385 -40.17 11.76 20.58
C THR A 385 -39.37 13.06 20.57
N GLU A 386 -40.00 14.14 21.04
CA GLU A 386 -39.31 15.41 21.22
C GLU A 386 -38.16 15.30 22.24
N GLU A 387 -38.34 14.45 23.26
CA GLU A 387 -37.27 14.10 24.20
C GLU A 387 -36.01 13.56 23.49
N TYR A 388 -36.20 12.64 22.53
CA TYR A 388 -35.09 12.09 21.76
C TYR A 388 -34.43 13.15 20.87
N VAL A 389 -35.21 14.02 20.25
CA VAL A 389 -34.69 15.12 19.44
C VAL A 389 -33.85 16.08 20.31
N ASN A 390 -34.32 16.40 21.49
CA ASN A 390 -33.60 17.26 22.44
C ASN A 390 -32.32 16.58 22.92
N TYR A 391 -32.37 15.30 23.25
CA TYR A 391 -31.20 14.52 23.60
C TYR A 391 -30.11 14.57 22.51
N VAL A 392 -30.51 14.32 21.25
CA VAL A 392 -29.60 14.40 20.09
C VAL A 392 -29.01 15.82 19.98
N ARG A 393 -29.85 16.85 20.11
CA ARG A 393 -29.40 18.25 20.01
C ARG A 393 -28.33 18.60 21.06
N ASP A 394 -28.49 18.07 22.29
CA ASP A 394 -27.63 18.39 23.42
C ASP A 394 -26.34 17.56 23.47
N ASN A 395 -26.33 16.34 22.93
CA ASN A 395 -25.23 15.39 23.05
C ASN A 395 -24.44 15.17 21.76
N LEU A 396 -24.97 15.54 20.59
CA LEU A 396 -24.27 15.37 19.32
C LEU A 396 -23.37 16.56 19.02
N ASP A 397 -22.08 16.26 18.83
CA ASP A 397 -21.13 17.26 18.32
C ASP A 397 -21.37 17.54 16.82
N LYS A 398 -21.87 18.74 16.53
CA LYS A 398 -22.19 19.18 15.16
C LYS A 398 -20.97 19.29 14.24
N SER A 399 -19.77 19.36 14.80
CA SER A 399 -18.54 19.33 14.00
C SER A 399 -18.20 17.93 13.46
N ARG A 400 -18.69 16.87 14.11
CA ARG A 400 -18.46 15.48 13.76
C ARG A 400 -19.57 14.87 12.93
N ALA A 401 -20.81 15.19 13.22
CA ALA A 401 -21.97 14.74 12.45
C ALA A 401 -23.04 15.82 12.35
N THR A 402 -23.65 15.92 11.18
CA THR A 402 -24.83 16.77 10.97
C THR A 402 -26.08 15.89 10.89
N TYR A 403 -27.24 16.46 11.18
CA TYR A 403 -28.50 15.74 11.06
C TYR A 403 -29.59 16.62 10.41
N THR A 404 -30.56 15.93 9.83
CA THR A 404 -31.78 16.58 9.32
C THR A 404 -33.00 15.98 10.01
N LEU A 405 -33.93 16.83 10.38
CA LEU A 405 -35.22 16.44 10.93
C LEU A 405 -36.25 16.44 9.79
N GLU A 406 -36.77 15.29 9.46
CA GLU A 406 -37.77 15.19 8.41
C GLU A 406 -39.15 15.01 9.05
N LYS A 407 -40.01 16.03 8.90
CA LYS A 407 -41.42 15.94 9.19
C LYS A 407 -42.16 15.51 7.93
N ARG A 408 -42.82 14.37 7.97
CA ARG A 408 -43.54 13.84 6.82
C ARG A 408 -44.90 14.57 6.70
N VAL A 409 -44.90 15.60 5.90
CA VAL A 409 -46.10 16.35 5.59
C VAL A 409 -46.37 16.28 4.10
N LYS A 410 -47.65 16.02 3.73
CA LYS A 410 -48.06 16.06 2.34
C LYS A 410 -47.94 17.47 1.82
N LYS A 411 -47.25 17.63 0.70
CA LYS A 411 -47.11 18.89 -0.01
C LYS A 411 -48.07 18.85 -1.22
N ASN A 412 -49.13 19.62 -1.15
CA ASN A 412 -50.09 19.69 -2.22
C ASN A 412 -49.62 20.73 -3.27
N VAL A 413 -48.67 20.31 -4.09
CA VAL A 413 -48.04 21.17 -5.09
C VAL A 413 -48.62 20.87 -6.47
N PHE A 414 -48.98 21.89 -7.19
CA PHE A 414 -49.34 21.74 -8.61
C PHE A 414 -48.42 22.59 -9.49
N LYS A 415 -48.44 22.24 -10.77
CA LYS A 415 -47.75 22.99 -11.81
C LYS A 415 -48.74 23.32 -12.90
N THR A 416 -48.73 24.56 -13.38
CA THR A 416 -49.48 24.97 -14.53
C THR A 416 -48.79 24.47 -15.81
N VAL A 417 -49.43 23.55 -16.50
CA VAL A 417 -48.98 22.99 -17.76
C VAL A 417 -49.85 23.50 -18.90
N ASN A 418 -49.24 24.05 -19.94
CA ASN A 418 -49.95 24.48 -21.13
C ASN A 418 -50.13 23.31 -22.12
N VAL A 419 -51.31 22.76 -22.18
CA VAL A 419 -51.60 21.63 -23.07
C VAL A 419 -52.21 22.13 -24.39
N PRO A 420 -51.66 21.79 -25.55
CA PRO A 420 -52.25 22.12 -26.85
C PRO A 420 -53.49 21.25 -27.10
N ILE A 421 -54.66 21.86 -27.31
CA ILE A 421 -55.94 21.15 -27.45
C ILE A 421 -56.28 20.78 -28.93
N TYR A 422 -55.61 21.35 -29.89
CA TYR A 422 -55.90 21.11 -31.32
C TYR A 422 -54.65 21.04 -32.17
N SER A 423 -54.75 20.38 -33.31
CA SER A 423 -53.74 20.26 -34.36
C SER A 423 -53.20 21.63 -34.89
N ASN A 424 -53.76 22.71 -34.48
CA ASN A 424 -53.23 24.04 -34.71
C ASN A 424 -52.58 24.52 -33.42
N GLN A 425 -51.27 24.53 -33.39
CA GLN A 425 -50.39 24.79 -32.23
C GLN A 425 -50.59 26.14 -31.49
N SER A 426 -51.61 26.93 -31.85
CA SER A 426 -51.79 28.30 -31.32
C SER A 426 -52.72 28.41 -30.09
N LEU A 427 -53.47 27.35 -29.75
CA LEU A 427 -54.37 27.36 -28.58
C LEU A 427 -53.84 26.47 -27.46
N LYS A 428 -53.18 27.08 -26.49
CA LYS A 428 -52.67 26.43 -25.28
C LYS A 428 -53.57 26.76 -24.09
N TYR A 429 -54.10 25.72 -23.41
CA TYR A 429 -54.88 25.91 -22.19
C TYR A 429 -54.00 25.58 -20.95
N PRO A 430 -53.96 26.47 -19.96
CA PRO A 430 -53.27 26.20 -18.70
C PRO A 430 -54.09 25.18 -17.91
N ILE A 431 -53.46 24.10 -17.50
CA ILE A 431 -54.02 23.07 -16.61
C ILE A 431 -53.14 22.96 -15.39
N ASN A 432 -53.73 23.01 -14.18
CA ASN A 432 -53.04 22.91 -12.92
C ASN A 432 -52.96 21.45 -12.48
N VAL A 433 -51.88 20.76 -12.82
CA VAL A 433 -51.68 19.33 -12.52
C VAL A 433 -50.90 19.17 -11.21
N PHE A 434 -51.42 18.34 -10.30
CA PHE A 434 -50.68 18.01 -9.06
C PHE A 434 -49.41 17.26 -9.36
N VAL A 435 -48.30 17.71 -8.75
CA VAL A 435 -46.97 17.13 -8.85
C VAL A 435 -46.77 16.11 -7.72
N PRO A 436 -46.31 14.88 -8.00
CA PRO A 436 -45.98 13.93 -6.96
C PRO A 436 -44.72 14.42 -6.19
N THR A 437 -44.91 14.78 -4.94
CA THR A 437 -43.81 15.26 -4.09
C THR A 437 -43.27 14.19 -3.14
N ALA A 438 -44.10 13.24 -2.73
CA ALA A 438 -43.72 12.17 -1.83
C ALA A 438 -42.75 11.19 -2.52
N GLY A 439 -41.54 11.06 -1.98
CA GLY A 439 -40.46 10.20 -2.54
C GLY A 439 -39.73 10.81 -3.72
N TYR A 440 -40.14 11.96 -4.23
CA TYR A 440 -39.53 12.62 -5.39
C TYR A 440 -38.85 13.95 -5.06
N TRP A 441 -39.18 14.54 -3.93
CA TRP A 441 -38.58 15.79 -3.45
C TRP A 441 -37.78 15.53 -2.17
N THR A 442 -36.56 16.04 -2.09
CA THR A 442 -35.67 15.86 -0.93
C THR A 442 -35.56 17.13 -0.13
N CYS A 443 -35.61 17.01 1.21
CA CYS A 443 -35.37 18.12 2.11
C CYS A 443 -33.87 18.43 2.18
N LEU A 444 -33.50 19.68 2.00
CA LEU A 444 -32.14 20.15 2.15
C LEU A 444 -31.71 20.15 3.62
N PRO A 445 -30.45 19.82 3.95
CA PRO A 445 -29.93 20.02 5.29
C PRO A 445 -29.85 21.51 5.63
N GLU A 446 -29.97 21.85 6.91
CA GLU A 446 -29.88 23.23 7.38
C GLU A 446 -28.52 23.87 7.07
N ASN A 447 -27.46 23.05 7.04
CA ASN A 447 -26.11 23.48 6.73
C ASN A 447 -25.78 23.23 5.27
N SER A 448 -25.65 24.30 4.47
CA SER A 448 -25.26 24.23 3.06
C SER A 448 -23.86 23.65 2.83
N GLY A 449 -22.96 23.72 3.80
CA GLY A 449 -21.54 23.36 3.65
C GLY A 449 -21.34 21.93 3.13
N LYS A 450 -22.14 20.96 3.59
CA LYS A 450 -22.06 19.58 3.09
C LYS A 450 -22.56 19.43 1.65
N VAL A 451 -23.57 20.21 1.25
CA VAL A 451 -24.03 20.23 -0.13
C VAL A 451 -22.97 20.86 -1.02
N GLU A 452 -22.36 21.96 -0.58
CA GLU A 452 -21.28 22.64 -1.31
C GLU A 452 -20.00 21.79 -1.45
N GLU A 453 -19.72 20.90 -0.50
CA GLU A 453 -18.63 19.92 -0.62
C GLU A 453 -18.83 18.96 -1.80
N GLN A 454 -20.06 18.49 -2.03
CA GLN A 454 -20.38 17.47 -3.04
C GLN A 454 -20.85 18.04 -4.35
N TYR A 455 -21.47 19.22 -4.33
CA TYR A 455 -22.10 19.84 -5.50
C TYR A 455 -21.44 21.16 -5.85
N GLU A 456 -21.45 21.47 -7.13
CA GLU A 456 -21.03 22.75 -7.71
C GLU A 456 -22.25 23.54 -8.16
N ILE A 457 -22.36 24.78 -7.72
CA ILE A 457 -23.45 25.65 -8.17
C ILE A 457 -23.18 26.09 -9.62
N LEU A 458 -24.07 25.72 -10.52
CA LEU A 458 -24.01 26.10 -11.93
C LEU A 458 -24.66 27.48 -12.16
N ALA A 459 -25.76 27.78 -11.46
CA ALA A 459 -26.46 29.04 -11.57
C ALA A 459 -27.32 29.32 -10.33
N GLY A 460 -27.53 30.59 -10.02
CA GLY A 460 -28.36 31.02 -8.91
C GLY A 460 -27.64 31.03 -7.56
N SER A 461 -28.41 30.89 -6.47
CA SER A 461 -27.93 30.88 -5.09
C SER A 461 -28.62 29.81 -4.27
N TYR A 462 -27.95 29.28 -3.24
CA TYR A 462 -28.48 28.25 -2.36
C TYR A 462 -29.81 28.69 -1.72
N PRO A 463 -30.86 27.84 -1.78
CA PRO A 463 -32.18 28.19 -1.25
C PRO A 463 -32.15 28.30 0.28
N THR A 464 -32.79 29.35 0.79
CA THR A 464 -32.89 29.63 2.24
C THR A 464 -34.32 29.89 2.68
N LYS A 465 -35.18 30.29 1.77
CA LYS A 465 -36.58 30.65 2.07
C LYS A 465 -37.53 29.49 1.77
N SER A 466 -38.74 29.57 2.35
CA SER A 466 -39.78 28.55 2.17
C SER A 466 -40.27 28.40 0.71
N ASN A 467 -40.10 29.40 -0.11
CA ASN A 467 -40.52 29.39 -1.51
C ASN A 467 -39.40 29.11 -2.50
N GLU A 468 -38.21 28.77 -2.04
CA GLU A 468 -37.04 28.54 -2.88
C GLU A 468 -36.75 27.04 -3.01
N LEU A 469 -36.47 26.61 -4.24
CA LEU A 469 -36.16 25.23 -4.59
C LEU A 469 -34.81 25.16 -5.26
N MET A 470 -34.17 23.95 -5.20
CA MET A 470 -32.93 23.67 -5.88
C MET A 470 -33.13 22.53 -6.89
N LEU A 471 -32.56 22.68 -8.09
CA LEU A 471 -32.51 21.65 -9.10
C LEU A 471 -31.13 20.98 -9.09
N VAL A 472 -31.12 19.67 -8.91
CA VAL A 472 -29.91 18.85 -8.89
C VAL A 472 -29.76 18.10 -10.20
N THR A 473 -28.59 18.19 -10.81
CA THR A 473 -28.22 17.49 -12.02
C THR A 473 -27.12 16.45 -11.75
N ASP A 474 -26.91 15.54 -12.69
CA ASP A 474 -25.77 14.62 -12.64
C ASP A 474 -24.43 15.37 -12.81
N LYS A 475 -23.33 14.64 -12.76
CA LYS A 475 -21.97 15.20 -12.97
C LYS A 475 -21.74 15.83 -14.34
N ASN A 476 -22.60 15.54 -15.32
CA ASN A 476 -22.55 16.09 -16.68
C ASN A 476 -23.52 17.25 -16.87
N GLY A 477 -24.21 17.71 -15.83
CA GLY A 477 -25.23 18.76 -15.91
C GLY A 477 -26.54 18.32 -16.55
N ARG A 478 -26.89 17.02 -16.48
CA ARG A 478 -28.07 16.46 -17.11
C ARG A 478 -29.09 16.02 -16.07
N ILE A 479 -30.34 16.08 -16.44
CA ILE A 479 -31.49 15.39 -15.80
C ILE A 479 -32.11 14.44 -16.81
N THR A 480 -32.72 13.35 -16.34
CA THR A 480 -33.37 12.41 -17.24
C THR A 480 -34.73 12.95 -17.71
N ASP A 481 -35.19 12.55 -18.91
CA ASP A 481 -36.53 12.79 -19.42
C ASP A 481 -37.62 12.28 -18.46
N LEU A 482 -37.31 11.17 -17.78
CA LEU A 482 -38.13 10.62 -16.69
C LEU A 482 -38.37 11.67 -15.58
N ASN A 483 -37.35 12.44 -15.22
CA ASN A 483 -37.42 13.51 -14.23
C ASN A 483 -38.23 14.71 -14.78
N LEU A 484 -38.10 15.02 -16.06
CA LEU A 484 -38.91 16.08 -16.66
C LEU A 484 -40.41 15.73 -16.58
N VAL A 485 -40.78 14.47 -16.82
CA VAL A 485 -42.16 14.00 -16.69
C VAL A 485 -42.61 13.92 -15.24
N ALA A 486 -41.81 13.26 -14.37
CA ALA A 486 -42.17 13.03 -12.96
C ALA A 486 -42.33 14.35 -12.17
N TYR A 487 -41.57 15.38 -12.54
CA TYR A 487 -41.64 16.69 -11.89
C TYR A 487 -42.44 17.71 -12.67
N PHE A 488 -43.02 17.32 -13.79
CA PHE A 488 -43.79 18.22 -14.66
C PHE A 488 -43.05 19.50 -15.06
N ILE A 489 -41.71 19.43 -15.12
CA ILE A 489 -40.90 20.60 -15.51
C ILE A 489 -41.25 21.03 -16.93
N ASP A 490 -41.28 20.08 -17.87
CA ASP A 490 -41.81 20.27 -19.19
C ASP A 490 -42.27 18.93 -19.80
N VAL A 491 -43.50 18.55 -19.49
CA VAL A 491 -44.11 17.28 -19.99
C VAL A 491 -44.18 17.26 -21.50
N TYR A 492 -44.50 18.41 -22.10
CA TYR A 492 -44.66 18.50 -23.53
C TYR A 492 -43.33 18.29 -24.28
N ALA A 493 -42.26 18.87 -23.79
CA ALA A 493 -40.93 18.69 -24.39
C ALA A 493 -40.45 17.24 -24.27
N ALA A 494 -40.64 16.60 -23.12
CA ALA A 494 -40.28 15.19 -22.94
C ALA A 494 -41.03 14.24 -23.87
N ILE A 495 -42.31 14.51 -24.09
CA ILE A 495 -43.15 13.75 -25.01
C ILE A 495 -42.76 14.02 -26.47
N TYR A 496 -42.47 15.29 -26.79
CA TYR A 496 -42.03 15.65 -28.14
C TYR A 496 -40.70 15.03 -28.52
N ASP A 497 -39.79 14.96 -27.59
CA ASP A 497 -38.46 14.29 -27.72
C ASP A 497 -38.64 12.81 -28.08
N TYR A 498 -39.55 12.12 -27.37
CA TYR A 498 -39.88 10.73 -27.66
C TYR A 498 -40.47 10.48 -29.04
N VAL A 499 -41.22 11.44 -29.56
CA VAL A 499 -41.88 11.32 -30.88
C VAL A 499 -40.98 11.78 -32.03
N SER A 500 -40.04 12.70 -31.77
CA SER A 500 -39.19 13.34 -32.77
C SER A 500 -37.82 12.72 -32.98
N ASP A 501 -37.48 11.65 -32.24
CA ASP A 501 -36.11 11.05 -32.21
C ASP A 501 -35.00 12.06 -31.87
N ALA A 502 -35.31 13.17 -31.21
CA ALA A 502 -34.31 14.14 -30.74
C ALA A 502 -33.62 13.57 -29.50
N ASN A 503 -32.30 13.40 -29.56
CA ASN A 503 -31.53 12.75 -28.49
C ASN A 503 -31.29 13.63 -27.25
N THR A 504 -31.53 14.96 -27.35
CA THR A 504 -31.32 15.90 -26.22
C THR A 504 -32.18 17.14 -26.37
N ILE A 505 -32.85 17.53 -25.26
CA ILE A 505 -33.49 18.81 -25.08
C ILE A 505 -32.60 19.68 -24.19
N GLU A 506 -32.29 20.89 -24.59
CA GLU A 506 -31.48 21.82 -23.82
C GLU A 506 -32.30 23.01 -23.33
N TYR A 507 -32.19 23.31 -22.05
CA TYR A 507 -32.72 24.53 -21.44
C TYR A 507 -31.58 25.38 -20.91
N SER A 508 -31.59 26.69 -21.24
CA SER A 508 -30.68 27.63 -20.59
C SER A 508 -31.00 27.77 -19.10
N TYR A 509 -30.01 28.02 -18.27
CA TYR A 509 -30.22 28.24 -16.84
C TYR A 509 -31.17 29.40 -16.57
N ASP A 510 -31.07 30.45 -17.34
CA ASP A 510 -31.97 31.61 -17.26
C ASP A 510 -33.43 31.21 -17.50
N LYS A 511 -33.71 30.34 -18.46
CA LYS A 511 -35.06 29.85 -18.76
C LYS A 511 -35.62 29.03 -17.58
N ILE A 512 -34.79 28.27 -16.88
CA ILE A 512 -35.24 27.53 -15.69
C ILE A 512 -35.46 28.46 -14.50
N LEU A 513 -34.55 29.38 -14.25
CA LEU A 513 -34.61 30.24 -13.06
C LEU A 513 -35.65 31.36 -13.15
N ASN A 514 -35.94 31.88 -14.39
CA ASN A 514 -36.68 33.09 -14.59
C ASN A 514 -37.98 32.96 -15.39
N SER A 515 -38.40 31.70 -15.72
CA SER A 515 -39.66 31.47 -16.43
C SER A 515 -40.62 30.54 -15.66
N GLU A 516 -41.81 30.33 -16.19
CA GLU A 516 -42.82 29.41 -15.63
C GLU A 516 -42.33 27.94 -15.56
N ILE A 517 -41.27 27.58 -16.31
CA ILE A 517 -40.69 26.24 -16.27
C ILE A 517 -40.17 25.88 -14.88
N GLY A 518 -39.54 26.81 -14.17
CA GLY A 518 -39.01 26.62 -12.83
C GLY A 518 -39.99 26.93 -11.70
N LYS A 519 -41.26 27.21 -11.98
CA LYS A 519 -42.25 27.55 -10.97
C LYS A 519 -43.20 26.42 -10.66
N PHE A 520 -43.60 26.32 -9.40
CA PHE A 520 -44.58 25.41 -8.86
C PHE A 520 -45.48 26.17 -7.90
N TYR A 521 -46.64 25.64 -7.60
CA TYR A 521 -47.61 26.33 -6.71
C TYR A 521 -48.07 25.37 -5.61
N LEU A 522 -47.88 25.76 -4.36
CA LEU A 522 -48.39 25.05 -3.19
C LEU A 522 -49.78 25.49 -2.85
N VAL A 523 -50.71 24.55 -2.74
CA VAL A 523 -52.09 24.84 -2.25
C VAL A 523 -52.17 24.52 -0.75
N LEU A 524 -52.60 25.51 0.03
CA LEU A 524 -52.86 25.34 1.46
C LEU A 524 -54.21 24.71 1.73
N ASN A 525 -54.40 24.13 2.88
CA ASN A 525 -55.60 23.33 3.22
C ASN A 525 -56.89 24.09 3.04
N ASP A 526 -56.95 25.36 3.45
CA ASP A 526 -58.21 26.16 3.34
C ASP A 526 -58.59 26.45 1.90
N ASN A 527 -57.65 26.43 1.00
CA ASN A 527 -57.91 26.52 -0.45
C ASN A 527 -58.15 25.16 -1.10
N LEU A 528 -57.61 24.06 -0.54
CA LEU A 528 -57.72 22.73 -1.09
C LEU A 528 -59.00 22.01 -0.62
N TYR A 529 -59.40 22.19 0.64
CA TYR A 529 -60.47 21.42 1.25
C TYR A 529 -61.72 22.32 1.45
N VAL A 530 -62.88 21.80 1.05
CA VAL A 530 -64.16 22.47 1.24
C VAL A 530 -64.99 21.63 2.20
N LYS A 531 -65.60 22.29 3.18
CA LYS A 531 -66.51 21.66 4.15
C LYS A 531 -67.85 21.38 3.52
N ASN A 532 -68.26 20.12 3.63
CA ASN A 532 -69.56 19.65 3.13
C ASN A 532 -70.66 19.86 4.21
N VAL A 533 -71.92 19.78 3.79
CA VAL A 533 -73.08 19.90 4.66
C VAL A 533 -73.12 18.87 5.80
N ASN A 534 -72.52 17.71 5.59
CA ASN A 534 -72.41 16.61 6.57
C ASN A 534 -71.11 16.69 7.44
N GLU A 535 -70.49 17.84 7.56
CA GLU A 535 -69.26 18.11 8.32
C GLU A 535 -68.02 17.36 7.86
N THR A 536 -68.09 16.65 6.77
CA THR A 536 -66.86 16.09 6.10
C THR A 536 -66.26 17.13 5.19
N PHE A 537 -65.00 16.86 4.76
CA PHE A 537 -64.30 17.73 3.81
C PHE A 537 -64.10 17.04 2.49
N SER A 538 -64.21 17.77 1.40
CA SER A 538 -63.87 17.29 0.04
C SER A 538 -62.68 18.08 -0.51
N ALA A 539 -61.73 17.39 -1.11
CA ALA A 539 -60.61 18.04 -1.80
C ALA A 539 -61.09 18.65 -3.13
N ARG A 540 -60.60 19.82 -3.47
CA ARG A 540 -60.74 20.42 -4.80
C ARG A 540 -59.83 19.75 -5.80
N GLU A 541 -59.92 18.45 -5.87
CA GLU A 541 -59.20 17.60 -6.81
C GLU A 541 -60.19 17.05 -7.82
N ILE A 542 -59.88 17.22 -9.11
CA ILE A 542 -60.73 16.74 -10.21
C ILE A 542 -59.84 15.93 -11.16
N SER A 543 -60.38 14.89 -11.79
CA SER A 543 -59.66 14.18 -12.84
C SER A 543 -59.39 15.09 -14.04
N LEU A 544 -58.31 14.85 -14.75
CA LEU A 544 -57.95 15.62 -15.93
C LEU A 544 -59.09 15.65 -16.97
N GLU A 545 -59.75 14.52 -17.15
CA GLU A 545 -60.94 14.42 -18.02
C GLU A 545 -62.04 15.39 -17.58
N ASN A 546 -62.41 15.37 -16.31
CA ASN A 546 -63.44 16.24 -15.77
C ASN A 546 -63.05 17.71 -15.77
N TYR A 547 -61.77 18.00 -15.54
CA TYR A 547 -61.21 19.35 -15.60
C TYR A 547 -61.37 19.96 -17.01
N ILE A 548 -61.00 19.19 -18.04
CA ILE A 548 -61.14 19.60 -19.42
C ILE A 548 -62.63 19.80 -19.78
N ASN A 549 -63.52 18.87 -19.34
CA ASN A 549 -64.95 18.98 -19.56
C ASN A 549 -65.51 20.23 -18.91
N LYS A 550 -65.09 20.62 -17.74
CA LYS A 550 -65.51 21.83 -17.01
C LYS A 550 -65.07 23.12 -17.72
N LEU A 551 -63.83 23.14 -18.22
CA LEU A 551 -63.32 24.29 -18.98
C LEU A 551 -64.20 24.58 -20.24
N ASP A 552 -64.69 23.53 -20.89
CA ASP A 552 -65.58 23.66 -22.03
C ASP A 552 -66.94 24.23 -21.66
N TYR A 553 -67.49 23.81 -20.52
CA TYR A 553 -68.83 24.29 -20.09
C TYR A 553 -68.77 25.78 -19.80
N VAL A 554 -67.72 26.26 -19.20
CA VAL A 554 -67.54 27.66 -18.87
C VAL A 554 -67.34 28.54 -20.13
N GLY A 555 -66.61 28.02 -21.12
CA GLY A 555 -66.35 28.74 -22.36
C GLY A 555 -67.60 28.97 -23.18
N ASN A 556 -68.65 28.19 -23.01
CA ASN A 556 -69.92 28.36 -23.70
C ASN A 556 -70.85 29.39 -23.06
N GLY A 557 -70.63 29.78 -21.79
CA GLY A 557 -71.50 30.69 -21.04
C GLY A 557 -71.22 32.17 -21.29
N THR A 558 -70.00 32.58 -21.62
CA THR A 558 -69.54 33.96 -21.57
C THR A 558 -69.22 34.63 -22.92
N ASN A 559 -69.23 33.87 -24.05
CA ASN A 559 -69.00 34.47 -25.37
C ASN A 559 -69.99 33.98 -26.37
N PRO A 560 -71.05 34.74 -26.68
CA PRO A 560 -72.16 34.36 -27.61
C PRO A 560 -71.65 34.14 -29.05
N ASP A 561 -70.48 34.66 -29.43
CA ASP A 561 -69.93 34.53 -30.79
C ASP A 561 -69.16 33.25 -31.09
N LYS A 562 -68.90 32.41 -30.07
CA LYS A 562 -68.22 31.12 -30.23
C LYS A 562 -69.20 29.93 -30.06
N LYS A 563 -70.17 29.81 -30.97
CA LYS A 563 -70.94 28.59 -31.10
C LYS A 563 -70.08 27.45 -31.63
N TRP A 564 -69.71 26.60 -30.76
CA TRP A 564 -69.18 25.32 -31.16
C TRP A 564 -70.30 24.35 -31.43
N THR A 565 -70.64 24.24 -32.71
CA THR A 565 -71.64 23.28 -33.17
C THR A 565 -71.01 21.86 -33.15
N ASN A 566 -71.62 20.99 -32.39
CA ASN A 566 -71.36 19.55 -32.38
C ASN A 566 -71.78 18.92 -33.69
N SER A 567 -71.09 19.12 -34.81
CA SER A 567 -71.33 18.43 -36.04
C SER A 567 -70.35 17.29 -36.19
N GLY A 568 -70.80 16.10 -35.80
CA GLY A 568 -70.23 14.89 -36.35
C GLY A 568 -69.33 14.00 -35.49
N ALA A 569 -69.38 14.09 -34.18
CA ALA A 569 -68.68 13.09 -33.35
C ALA A 569 -69.68 12.33 -32.46
N GLY A 570 -69.58 11.03 -32.44
CA GLY A 570 -70.44 10.16 -31.64
C GLY A 570 -70.32 10.43 -30.13
N ASN A 571 -71.15 9.78 -29.38
CA ASN A 571 -71.51 9.92 -27.95
C ASN A 571 -70.34 10.04 -26.89
N GLY A 572 -69.28 10.71 -27.20
CA GLY A 572 -68.18 10.95 -26.25
C GLY A 572 -68.24 12.38 -25.66
N THR A 573 -67.98 12.54 -24.37
CA THR A 573 -67.75 13.84 -23.78
C THR A 573 -66.52 14.45 -24.45
N ARG A 574 -66.44 15.79 -24.51
CA ARG A 574 -65.31 16.50 -25.16
C ARG A 574 -63.97 16.23 -24.47
N GLY A 575 -63.96 16.04 -23.15
CA GLY A 575 -62.79 15.58 -22.43
C GLY A 575 -62.22 14.27 -22.94
N ASN A 576 -63.07 13.31 -23.23
CA ASN A 576 -62.66 12.05 -23.88
C ASN A 576 -62.09 12.27 -25.28
N ILE A 577 -62.59 13.24 -26.06
CA ILE A 577 -62.06 13.55 -27.40
C ILE A 577 -60.69 14.19 -27.28
N VAL A 578 -60.47 15.11 -26.33
CA VAL A 578 -59.18 15.74 -26.09
C VAL A 578 -58.16 14.75 -25.53
N LEU A 579 -58.57 13.90 -24.61
CA LEU A 579 -57.72 12.84 -24.08
C LEU A 579 -57.38 11.77 -25.12
N THR A 580 -58.34 11.44 -26.00
CA THR A 580 -58.14 10.50 -27.11
C THR A 580 -57.17 11.08 -28.13
N GLU A 581 -57.31 12.36 -28.44
CA GLU A 581 -56.37 13.04 -29.35
C GLU A 581 -54.99 13.21 -28.71
N LEU A 582 -54.91 13.53 -27.42
CA LEU A 582 -53.65 13.57 -26.65
C LEU A 582 -52.98 12.18 -26.65
N LYS A 583 -53.75 11.12 -26.40
CA LYS A 583 -53.25 9.71 -26.45
C LYS A 583 -52.80 9.33 -27.86
N LYS A 584 -53.46 9.78 -28.87
CA LYS A 584 -53.15 9.52 -30.29
C LYS A 584 -51.87 10.25 -30.70
N GLN A 585 -51.71 11.52 -30.28
CA GLN A 585 -50.48 12.29 -30.51
C GLN A 585 -49.25 11.74 -29.71
N LEU A 586 -49.48 11.30 -28.50
CA LEU A 586 -48.45 10.71 -27.66
C LEU A 586 -48.08 9.28 -28.10
N GLY A 587 -48.96 8.59 -28.82
CA GLY A 587 -48.81 7.18 -29.15
C GLY A 587 -49.00 6.24 -27.96
N THR A 588 -49.39 5.00 -28.22
CA THR A 588 -49.74 4.00 -27.17
C THR A 588 -48.59 3.67 -26.22
N LYS A 589 -47.35 3.69 -26.71
CA LYS A 589 -46.17 3.38 -25.90
C LYS A 589 -45.82 4.51 -24.92
N ALA A 590 -45.91 5.76 -25.35
CA ALA A 590 -45.65 6.92 -24.50
C ALA A 590 -46.68 7.05 -23.38
N VAL A 591 -47.96 6.81 -23.67
CA VAL A 591 -49.01 6.77 -22.67
C VAL A 591 -48.83 5.68 -21.65
N ALA A 592 -48.43 4.47 -22.06
CA ALA A 592 -48.12 3.37 -21.16
C ALA A 592 -46.89 3.67 -20.30
N GLY A 593 -45.82 4.25 -20.86
CA GLY A 593 -44.64 4.69 -20.13
C GLY A 593 -44.95 5.79 -19.12
N PHE A 594 -45.75 6.76 -19.51
CA PHE A 594 -46.18 7.84 -18.62
C PHE A 594 -47.00 7.31 -17.43
N SER A 595 -47.96 6.43 -17.67
CA SER A 595 -48.76 5.79 -16.61
C SER A 595 -47.89 4.98 -15.64
N GLN A 596 -46.86 4.31 -16.12
CA GLN A 596 -45.93 3.54 -15.29
C GLN A 596 -45.08 4.47 -14.40
N ILE A 597 -44.66 5.61 -14.91
CA ILE A 597 -43.86 6.60 -14.21
C ILE A 597 -44.71 7.42 -13.22
N ALA A 598 -45.86 7.91 -13.68
CA ALA A 598 -46.74 8.70 -12.84
C ALA A 598 -47.48 7.87 -11.78
N GLY A 599 -47.44 6.53 -11.89
CA GLY A 599 -48.15 5.62 -10.99
C GLY A 599 -49.69 5.68 -11.11
N CYS A 600 -50.20 6.32 -12.17
CA CYS A 600 -51.62 6.44 -12.41
C CYS A 600 -51.92 6.52 -13.91
N ASP A 601 -53.12 6.16 -14.33
CA ASP A 601 -53.57 6.40 -15.72
C ASP A 601 -53.64 7.92 -15.95
N VAL A 602 -53.29 8.34 -17.17
CA VAL A 602 -53.40 9.76 -17.59
C VAL A 602 -54.82 10.32 -17.35
N ASN A 603 -55.86 9.49 -17.48
CA ASN A 603 -57.23 9.86 -17.16
C ASN A 603 -57.47 10.14 -15.67
N GLU A 604 -56.71 9.47 -14.80
CA GLU A 604 -56.83 9.56 -13.35
C GLU A 604 -55.92 10.65 -12.74
N MET A 605 -55.15 11.31 -13.60
CA MET A 605 -54.34 12.45 -13.13
C MET A 605 -55.21 13.46 -12.47
N LYS A 606 -54.80 13.87 -11.28
CA LYS A 606 -55.52 14.85 -10.49
C LYS A 606 -55.07 16.27 -10.84
N CYS A 607 -56.05 17.12 -11.09
CA CYS A 607 -55.86 18.54 -11.32
C CYS A 607 -56.44 19.34 -10.14
N TYR A 608 -55.89 20.48 -9.86
CA TYR A 608 -56.43 21.43 -8.90
C TYR A 608 -57.58 22.18 -9.58
N ASP A 609 -58.77 22.08 -8.99
CA ASP A 609 -59.94 22.75 -9.47
C ASP A 609 -60.04 24.15 -8.81
N GLU A 610 -59.36 25.11 -9.39
CA GLU A 610 -59.65 26.49 -9.15
C GLU A 610 -61.02 26.78 -9.68
N ASN A 611 -62.02 27.01 -8.80
CA ASN A 611 -63.32 27.46 -9.27
C ASN A 611 -63.20 28.92 -9.72
N PRO A 612 -63.06 29.26 -11.03
CA PRO A 612 -62.89 30.61 -11.51
C PRO A 612 -64.17 31.46 -11.43
N TYR A 613 -65.29 30.89 -10.90
CA TYR A 613 -66.60 31.50 -10.89
C TYR A 613 -67.29 31.61 -9.49
N ASP A 614 -66.52 31.41 -8.45
CA ASP A 614 -67.00 31.72 -7.11
C ASP A 614 -66.89 33.25 -6.88
N GLU A 615 -67.94 33.99 -7.42
CA GLU A 615 -67.96 35.42 -7.34
C GLU A 615 -68.07 35.96 -5.86
N GLU A 616 -68.36 35.04 -4.91
CA GLU A 616 -68.42 35.41 -3.47
C GLU A 616 -67.07 35.39 -2.74
N HIS A 617 -66.10 34.76 -3.31
CA HIS A 617 -64.75 34.71 -2.73
C HIS A 617 -63.74 35.41 -3.65
N ASN A 618 -63.37 36.60 -3.25
CA ASN A 618 -62.49 37.59 -3.79
C ASN A 618 -61.32 36.98 -4.65
N ALA A 619 -61.10 37.59 -5.79
CA ALA A 619 -60.18 37.20 -6.91
C ALA A 619 -58.69 37.04 -6.54
N ASP A 620 -58.29 37.08 -5.29
CA ASP A 620 -56.89 37.04 -4.85
C ASP A 620 -56.46 35.70 -4.19
N THR A 621 -57.38 34.72 -4.05
CA THR A 621 -57.11 33.47 -3.36
C THR A 621 -56.78 32.27 -4.30
N GLY A 622 -56.84 32.45 -5.64
CA GLY A 622 -56.74 31.39 -6.62
C GLY A 622 -55.33 30.92 -6.99
N LYS A 623 -54.32 31.75 -6.77
CA LYS A 623 -52.94 31.38 -7.04
C LYS A 623 -52.31 30.84 -5.78
N GLY A 624 -52.00 29.57 -5.72
CA GLY A 624 -51.28 28.96 -4.62
C GLY A 624 -49.96 29.69 -4.32
N TYR A 625 -49.33 29.36 -3.21
CA TYR A 625 -48.00 29.90 -2.79
C TYR A 625 -46.95 29.56 -3.82
N GLU A 626 -46.38 30.57 -4.51
CA GLU A 626 -45.37 30.31 -5.56
C GLU A 626 -44.06 29.76 -5.01
N LEU A 627 -43.69 28.60 -5.49
CA LEU A 627 -42.38 27.98 -5.28
C LEU A 627 -41.58 28.11 -6.58
N LYS A 628 -40.29 28.50 -6.46
CA LYS A 628 -39.45 28.71 -7.64
C LYS A 628 -38.07 28.05 -7.47
N ILE A 629 -37.53 27.50 -8.56
CA ILE A 629 -36.16 27.06 -8.60
C ILE A 629 -35.25 28.29 -8.61
N THR A 630 -34.41 28.41 -7.57
CA THR A 630 -33.46 29.52 -7.39
C THR A 630 -32.02 29.12 -7.54
N CYS A 631 -31.74 27.78 -7.55
CA CYS A 631 -30.41 27.24 -7.64
C CYS A 631 -30.38 26.00 -8.55
N ILE A 632 -29.36 25.92 -9.37
CA ILE A 632 -29.07 24.74 -10.19
C ILE A 632 -27.69 24.26 -9.78
N VAL A 633 -27.57 22.98 -9.41
CA VAL A 633 -26.32 22.37 -9.00
C VAL A 633 -26.02 21.11 -9.79
N LYS A 634 -24.73 20.79 -9.96
CA LYS A 634 -24.28 19.51 -10.48
C LYS A 634 -23.42 18.78 -9.46
N LEU A 635 -23.41 17.46 -9.51
CA LEU A 635 -22.49 16.65 -8.73
C LEU A 635 -21.04 16.90 -9.19
N LYS A 636 -20.11 17.13 -8.27
CA LYS A 636 -18.70 17.28 -8.61
C LYS A 636 -18.14 16.01 -9.22
N GLY A 637 -17.29 16.13 -10.24
CA GLY A 637 -16.79 14.99 -11.02
C GLY A 637 -16.00 13.95 -10.24
N ASP A 638 -15.44 14.32 -9.09
CA ASP A 638 -14.69 13.45 -8.20
C ASP A 638 -15.55 12.77 -7.12
N THR A 639 -16.83 13.17 -6.96
CA THR A 639 -17.79 12.56 -6.02
C THR A 639 -18.50 11.38 -6.69
N GLN A 640 -18.50 10.23 -6.03
CA GLN A 640 -19.11 9.01 -6.57
C GLN A 640 -20.63 8.94 -6.28
N CYS A 641 -21.05 9.37 -5.11
CA CYS A 641 -22.45 9.39 -4.69
C CYS A 641 -22.77 10.74 -4.06
N GLY A 642 -23.92 11.32 -4.42
CA GLY A 642 -24.40 12.56 -3.82
C GLY A 642 -25.47 12.31 -2.75
N MET A 643 -25.53 13.17 -1.75
CA MET A 643 -26.50 13.07 -0.65
C MET A 643 -27.95 13.42 -1.07
N LEU A 644 -28.11 14.12 -2.19
CA LEU A 644 -29.41 14.56 -2.68
C LEU A 644 -29.98 13.51 -3.63
N ALA A 645 -30.93 12.72 -3.14
CA ALA A 645 -31.49 11.60 -3.88
C ALA A 645 -32.46 12.02 -4.98
N SER A 646 -32.99 13.22 -4.94
CA SER A 646 -34.01 13.72 -5.88
C SER A 646 -33.52 14.96 -6.63
N PRO A 647 -33.92 15.12 -7.90
CA PRO A 647 -33.59 16.31 -8.69
C PRO A 647 -34.15 17.61 -8.14
N ILE A 648 -35.28 17.57 -7.43
CA ILE A 648 -35.85 18.76 -6.80
C ILE A 648 -35.66 18.66 -5.31
N CYS A 649 -35.05 19.72 -4.75
CA CYS A 649 -34.82 19.84 -3.31
C CYS A 649 -35.48 21.11 -2.78
N TYR A 650 -35.99 21.03 -1.55
CA TYR A 650 -36.70 22.11 -0.85
C TYR A 650 -36.09 22.34 0.53
N THR A 651 -36.33 23.51 1.10
CA THR A 651 -35.81 23.90 2.41
C THR A 651 -36.68 23.36 3.55
N GLN A 652 -36.13 23.19 4.75
CA GLN A 652 -36.89 22.90 5.97
C GLN A 652 -37.95 23.98 6.23
N ALA A 653 -37.64 25.23 5.91
CA ALA A 653 -38.58 26.36 6.03
C ALA A 653 -39.88 26.15 5.25
N LEU A 654 -39.86 25.36 4.15
CA LEU A 654 -41.09 25.00 3.44
C LEU A 654 -41.96 24.04 4.28
N ASN A 655 -41.37 23.05 4.93
CA ASN A 655 -42.12 22.17 5.83
C ASN A 655 -42.74 22.95 6.98
N ASP A 656 -41.96 23.82 7.61
CA ASP A 656 -42.44 24.66 8.75
C ASP A 656 -43.54 25.57 8.30
N TYR A 657 -43.42 26.19 7.13
CA TYR A 657 -44.48 27.03 6.55
C TYR A 657 -45.77 26.24 6.32
N ILE A 658 -45.68 24.98 5.80
CA ILE A 658 -46.88 24.15 5.57
C ILE A 658 -47.52 23.78 6.91
N ILE A 659 -46.70 23.41 7.92
CA ILE A 659 -47.21 22.98 9.22
C ILE A 659 -47.91 24.13 9.95
N GLU A 660 -47.28 25.33 9.96
CA GLU A 660 -47.87 26.52 10.59
C GLU A 660 -49.22 26.89 9.98
N ASN A 661 -49.29 26.93 8.65
CA ASN A 661 -50.57 27.23 7.97
C ASN A 661 -51.60 26.11 8.11
N SER A 662 -51.13 24.84 8.11
CA SER A 662 -52.08 23.70 8.29
C SER A 662 -52.60 23.63 9.74
N ALA A 663 -51.82 24.05 10.73
CA ALA A 663 -52.21 23.99 12.14
C ALA A 663 -53.51 24.79 12.46
N SER A 664 -53.74 25.90 11.72
CA SER A 664 -54.90 26.80 11.86
C SER A 664 -56.07 26.42 10.96
N SER A 665 -55.90 25.45 10.04
CA SER A 665 -56.95 25.10 9.07
C SER A 665 -58.12 24.31 9.70
N GLU A 666 -59.32 24.55 9.21
CA GLU A 666 -60.54 23.86 9.71
C GLU A 666 -60.49 22.38 9.57
N VAL A 667 -59.94 21.86 8.47
CA VAL A 667 -59.84 20.42 8.22
C VAL A 667 -58.89 19.71 9.17
N VAL A 668 -57.79 20.37 9.58
CA VAL A 668 -56.86 19.82 10.58
C VAL A 668 -57.47 19.89 11.99
N ALA A 669 -58.16 20.97 12.32
CA ALA A 669 -58.85 21.08 13.58
C ALA A 669 -59.91 19.95 13.71
N ALA A 670 -60.70 19.72 12.69
CA ALA A 670 -61.67 18.61 12.68
C ALA A 670 -61.00 17.23 12.75
N GLN A 671 -59.83 17.03 12.09
CA GLN A 671 -59.13 15.74 12.16
C GLN A 671 -58.47 15.52 13.54
N LYS A 672 -58.02 16.53 14.24
CA LYS A 672 -57.51 16.45 15.60
C LYS A 672 -58.57 15.94 16.59
N GLU A 673 -59.83 16.40 16.41
CA GLU A 673 -60.98 15.93 17.19
C GLU A 673 -61.40 14.48 16.82
N ASN A 674 -61.28 14.15 15.52
CA ASN A 674 -61.64 12.81 15.00
C ASN A 674 -60.43 11.88 14.96
N THR A 675 -60.27 11.04 15.96
CA THR A 675 -59.13 10.11 16.09
C THR A 675 -59.40 8.74 15.42
N SER A 676 -60.58 8.45 14.99
CA SER A 676 -61.09 7.10 14.57
C SER A 676 -61.27 6.97 13.05
N SER A 677 -61.41 8.06 12.35
CA SER A 677 -61.62 8.04 10.88
C SER A 677 -61.07 9.29 10.22
N SER A 678 -60.97 9.28 8.88
CA SER A 678 -60.60 10.49 8.12
C SER A 678 -61.80 11.40 8.04
N VAL A 679 -61.61 12.70 8.25
CA VAL A 679 -62.61 13.73 8.03
C VAL A 679 -62.72 14.07 6.53
N VAL A 680 -61.78 13.67 5.68
CA VAL A 680 -61.79 13.90 4.26
C VAL A 680 -62.55 12.74 3.55
N ALA A 681 -63.55 13.07 2.81
CA ALA A 681 -64.36 12.11 2.08
C ALA A 681 -63.52 11.31 1.08
N GLY A 682 -63.66 9.99 1.13
CA GLY A 682 -62.91 9.09 0.22
C GLY A 682 -61.43 8.87 0.52
N ALA A 683 -60.88 9.53 1.57
CA ALA A 683 -59.49 9.32 1.97
C ALA A 683 -59.34 8.05 2.80
N THR A 684 -58.25 7.32 2.57
CA THR A 684 -57.90 6.13 3.34
C THR A 684 -57.39 6.53 4.73
N PHE A 685 -58.01 6.01 5.79
CA PHE A 685 -57.57 6.19 7.16
C PHE A 685 -56.70 5.00 7.60
N ARG A 686 -55.39 5.27 7.86
CA ARG A 686 -54.47 4.26 8.41
C ARG A 686 -54.38 4.39 9.95
N ASN A 687 -54.14 5.58 10.43
CA ASN A 687 -54.15 6.00 11.81
C ASN A 687 -54.28 7.53 11.90
N HIS A 688 -54.47 8.07 13.09
CA HIS A 688 -54.67 9.50 13.32
C HIS A 688 -53.48 10.33 12.87
N THR A 689 -52.25 9.91 13.21
CA THR A 689 -51.02 10.61 12.81
C THR A 689 -50.86 10.68 11.29
N ALA A 690 -51.09 9.56 10.59
CA ALA A 690 -51.04 9.56 9.12
C ALA A 690 -52.12 10.39 8.47
N ALA A 691 -53.30 10.51 9.09
CA ALA A 691 -54.35 11.39 8.62
C ALA A 691 -53.94 12.87 8.74
N LEU A 692 -53.33 13.27 9.86
CA LEU A 692 -52.78 14.62 10.05
C LEU A 692 -51.61 14.93 9.12
N GLU A 693 -50.70 13.98 8.95
CA GLU A 693 -49.58 14.10 7.98
C GLU A 693 -50.08 14.34 6.54
N ASN A 694 -51.12 13.62 6.16
CA ASN A 694 -51.77 13.80 4.84
C ASN A 694 -52.46 15.16 4.69
N LEU A 695 -52.78 15.81 5.80
CA LEU A 695 -53.31 17.18 5.84
C LEU A 695 -52.20 18.21 6.03
N GLY A 696 -50.92 17.86 5.86
CA GLY A 696 -49.81 18.79 5.97
C GLY A 696 -49.48 19.19 7.40
N TYR A 697 -49.93 18.42 8.42
CA TYR A 697 -49.67 18.71 9.84
C TYR A 697 -48.94 17.57 10.50
N ALA A 698 -47.84 17.88 11.17
CA ALA A 698 -47.03 16.90 11.95
C ALA A 698 -46.51 17.56 13.21
N GLU A 699 -46.77 16.97 14.39
CA GLU A 699 -46.27 17.45 15.67
C GLU A 699 -44.79 17.09 15.88
N SER A 700 -44.41 15.88 15.57
CA SER A 700 -43.07 15.37 15.77
C SER A 700 -42.44 14.96 14.46
N PRO A 701 -41.11 14.98 14.38
CA PRO A 701 -40.43 14.44 13.20
C PRO A 701 -40.69 12.95 13.05
N THR A 702 -40.84 12.49 11.84
CA THR A 702 -41.02 11.07 11.49
C THR A 702 -39.70 10.38 11.22
N LYS A 703 -38.66 11.16 10.92
CA LYS A 703 -37.35 10.63 10.55
C LYS A 703 -36.25 11.61 10.94
N ILE A 704 -35.14 11.08 11.41
CA ILE A 704 -33.89 11.80 11.63
C ILE A 704 -32.82 11.14 10.78
N ASN A 705 -32.19 11.90 9.90
CA ASN A 705 -31.08 11.45 9.08
C ASN A 705 -29.80 12.06 9.60
N PHE A 706 -28.82 11.23 9.97
CA PHE A 706 -27.51 11.64 10.45
C PHE A 706 -26.45 11.43 9.37
N TYR A 707 -25.59 12.42 9.20
CA TYR A 707 -24.50 12.40 8.21
C TYR A 707 -23.17 12.61 8.93
N PRO A 708 -22.46 11.54 9.31
CA PRO A 708 -21.13 11.64 9.88
C PRO A 708 -20.10 12.07 8.83
N ASN A 709 -18.98 12.70 9.27
CA ASN A 709 -17.94 13.15 8.34
C ASN A 709 -16.95 12.05 7.96
N THR A 710 -16.63 11.18 8.93
CA THR A 710 -15.67 10.08 8.81
C THR A 710 -16.20 8.80 9.42
N LEU A 711 -15.51 7.68 9.21
CA LEU A 711 -15.86 6.41 9.86
C LEU A 711 -15.76 6.51 11.40
N GLU A 712 -14.74 7.19 11.90
CA GLU A 712 -14.57 7.46 13.33
C GLU A 712 -15.71 8.32 13.90
N ASP A 713 -16.18 9.30 13.14
CA ASP A 713 -17.32 10.14 13.52
C ASP A 713 -18.64 9.36 13.48
N LYS A 714 -18.74 8.36 12.58
CA LYS A 714 -19.87 7.44 12.58
C LYS A 714 -19.88 6.58 13.84
N ASP A 715 -18.75 6.01 14.22
CA ASP A 715 -18.64 5.19 15.45
C ASP A 715 -18.98 6.04 16.69
N TYR A 716 -18.51 7.29 16.73
CA TYR A 716 -18.91 8.25 17.74
C TYR A 716 -20.43 8.51 17.74
N LEU A 717 -21.02 8.74 16.56
CA LEU A 717 -22.46 8.93 16.40
C LEU A 717 -23.25 7.74 16.95
N LEU A 718 -22.86 6.51 16.54
CA LEU A 718 -23.54 5.30 17.01
C LEU A 718 -23.44 5.16 18.52
N ALA A 719 -22.29 5.46 19.12
CA ALA A 719 -22.11 5.45 20.56
C ALA A 719 -23.06 6.46 21.28
N VAL A 720 -23.24 7.65 20.70
CA VAL A 720 -24.20 8.65 21.24
C VAL A 720 -25.63 8.15 21.13
N LEU A 721 -26.01 7.53 20.01
CA LEU A 721 -27.37 6.98 19.81
C LEU A 721 -27.63 5.77 20.75
N ASP A 722 -26.64 4.93 20.95
CA ASP A 722 -26.74 3.77 21.85
C ASP A 722 -26.83 4.18 23.33
N ALA A 723 -26.10 5.23 23.71
CA ALA A 723 -26.13 5.76 25.08
C ALA A 723 -27.54 6.23 25.50
N TYR A 724 -28.37 6.72 24.57
CA TYR A 724 -29.77 7.03 24.85
C TYR A 724 -30.59 5.83 25.25
N ASN A 725 -30.22 4.66 24.73
CA ASN A 725 -30.93 3.39 24.98
C ASN A 725 -30.45 2.65 26.23
N GLU A 726 -29.38 3.13 26.87
CA GLU A 726 -28.85 2.49 28.07
C GLU A 726 -29.87 2.56 29.23
N GLY A 727 -30.14 1.41 29.85
CA GLY A 727 -31.09 1.29 30.98
C GLY A 727 -32.56 1.34 30.61
N LYS A 728 -32.93 1.53 29.34
CA LYS A 728 -34.31 1.56 28.86
C LYS A 728 -34.84 0.13 28.59
N ALA A 729 -36.12 -0.09 28.84
CA ALA A 729 -36.78 -1.32 28.42
C ALA A 729 -36.79 -1.43 26.88
N GLU A 730 -36.76 -2.65 26.35
CA GLU A 730 -36.70 -2.89 24.90
C GLU A 730 -37.81 -2.18 24.09
N SER A 731 -38.97 -2.05 24.71
CA SER A 731 -40.11 -1.32 24.14
C SER A 731 -39.95 0.20 24.16
N GLU A 732 -39.01 0.75 24.89
CA GLU A 732 -38.76 2.20 25.02
C GLU A 732 -37.53 2.67 24.24
N LYS A 733 -36.76 1.71 23.72
CA LYS A 733 -35.56 2.02 22.92
C LYS A 733 -35.92 2.63 21.59
N THR A 734 -35.03 3.52 21.12
CA THR A 734 -35.09 4.10 19.78
C THR A 734 -34.04 3.41 18.91
N TYR A 735 -34.47 2.85 17.79
CA TYR A 735 -33.60 2.11 16.88
C TYR A 735 -33.20 2.97 15.68
N TYR A 736 -32.01 2.72 15.20
CA TYR A 736 -31.48 3.34 13.97
C TYR A 736 -31.13 2.26 12.94
N VAL A 737 -31.05 2.65 11.69
CA VAL A 737 -30.59 1.82 10.58
C VAL A 737 -29.28 2.40 10.06
N ASP A 738 -28.20 1.62 10.17
CA ASP A 738 -26.88 1.94 9.62
C ASP A 738 -26.70 1.28 8.24
N ASN A 739 -27.22 1.92 7.23
CA ASN A 739 -27.09 1.43 5.84
C ASN A 739 -25.66 1.51 5.31
N VAL A 740 -24.89 2.47 5.79
CA VAL A 740 -23.48 2.64 5.41
C VAL A 740 -22.63 1.49 5.92
N GLY A 741 -22.79 1.14 7.22
CA GLY A 741 -22.03 0.07 7.83
C GLY A 741 -22.25 -1.27 7.13
N ALA A 742 -23.47 -1.56 6.72
CA ALA A 742 -23.80 -2.78 6.00
C ALA A 742 -23.08 -2.87 4.64
N VAL A 743 -23.13 -1.80 3.85
CA VAL A 743 -22.46 -1.75 2.54
C VAL A 743 -20.94 -1.81 2.72
N MET A 744 -20.40 -1.06 3.68
CA MET A 744 -18.95 -0.99 3.92
C MET A 744 -18.38 -2.32 4.41
N ASN A 745 -19.09 -3.06 5.23
CA ASN A 745 -18.66 -4.39 5.65
C ASN A 745 -18.52 -5.36 4.47
N ILE A 746 -19.45 -5.31 3.50
CA ILE A 746 -19.38 -6.13 2.29
C ILE A 746 -18.18 -5.70 1.42
N VAL A 747 -18.02 -4.42 1.21
CA VAL A 747 -16.88 -3.87 0.44
C VAL A 747 -15.56 -4.23 1.11
N GLY A 748 -15.47 -4.07 2.44
CA GLY A 748 -14.28 -4.44 3.22
C GLY A 748 -13.91 -5.91 3.07
N MET A 749 -14.88 -6.83 3.21
CA MET A 749 -14.63 -8.27 3.01
C MET A 749 -14.10 -8.61 1.61
N ILE A 750 -14.64 -7.98 0.57
CA ILE A 750 -14.17 -8.20 -0.80
C ILE A 750 -12.74 -7.70 -0.96
N VAL A 751 -12.44 -6.50 -0.47
CA VAL A 751 -11.11 -5.88 -0.56
C VAL A 751 -10.10 -6.70 0.23
N ASP A 752 -10.40 -7.09 1.47
CA ASP A 752 -9.53 -7.93 2.31
C ASP A 752 -9.26 -9.30 1.65
N GLY A 753 -10.27 -9.87 1.00
CA GLY A 753 -10.12 -11.09 0.22
C GLY A 753 -9.14 -10.92 -0.94
N VAL A 754 -9.30 -9.88 -1.75
CA VAL A 754 -8.41 -9.58 -2.87
C VAL A 754 -6.98 -9.30 -2.38
N VAL A 755 -6.83 -8.44 -1.38
CA VAL A 755 -5.53 -8.09 -0.78
C VAL A 755 -4.85 -9.34 -0.24
N SER A 756 -5.58 -10.23 0.45
CA SER A 756 -5.03 -11.48 0.98
C SER A 756 -4.46 -12.38 -0.13
N VAL A 757 -5.18 -12.55 -1.23
CA VAL A 757 -4.69 -13.31 -2.39
C VAL A 757 -3.43 -12.67 -2.98
N LEU A 758 -3.41 -11.36 -3.14
CA LEU A 758 -2.26 -10.62 -3.66
C LEU A 758 -1.03 -10.76 -2.74
N VAL A 759 -1.22 -10.69 -1.41
CA VAL A 759 -0.16 -10.89 -0.41
C VAL A 759 0.41 -12.31 -0.48
N ILE A 760 -0.43 -13.33 -0.63
CA ILE A 760 0.02 -14.72 -0.80
C ILE A 760 0.87 -14.86 -2.06
N LEU A 761 0.40 -14.36 -3.20
CA LEU A 761 1.14 -14.43 -4.47
C LEU A 761 2.50 -13.73 -4.39
N THR A 762 2.55 -12.55 -3.75
CA THR A 762 3.81 -11.82 -3.55
C THR A 762 4.74 -12.52 -2.58
N SER A 763 4.22 -13.16 -1.54
CA SER A 763 5.01 -13.94 -0.59
C SER A 763 5.71 -15.11 -1.29
N VAL A 764 5.01 -15.83 -2.16
CA VAL A 764 5.60 -16.90 -2.99
C VAL A 764 6.70 -16.34 -3.90
N SER A 765 6.43 -15.22 -4.59
CA SER A 765 7.41 -14.56 -5.44
C SER A 765 8.66 -14.14 -4.67
N LEU A 766 8.50 -13.64 -3.45
CA LEU A 766 9.60 -13.25 -2.56
C LEU A 766 10.48 -14.44 -2.19
N VAL A 767 9.87 -15.58 -1.84
CA VAL A 767 10.61 -16.82 -1.51
C VAL A 767 11.39 -17.31 -2.70
N VAL A 768 10.77 -17.38 -3.88
CA VAL A 768 11.45 -17.79 -5.12
C VAL A 768 12.64 -16.89 -5.43
N SER A 769 12.47 -15.57 -5.27
CA SER A 769 13.54 -14.58 -5.46
C SER A 769 14.69 -14.80 -4.47
N ALA A 770 14.39 -15.00 -3.20
CA ALA A 770 15.39 -15.24 -2.16
C ALA A 770 16.21 -16.50 -2.47
N ILE A 771 15.56 -17.59 -2.90
CA ILE A 771 16.23 -18.82 -3.34
C ILE A 771 17.13 -18.56 -4.55
N MET A 772 16.63 -17.85 -5.56
CA MET A 772 17.41 -17.54 -6.77
C MET A 772 18.66 -16.72 -6.44
N ILE A 773 18.52 -15.67 -5.61
CA ILE A 773 19.64 -14.85 -5.15
C ILE A 773 20.65 -15.70 -4.37
N GLY A 774 20.15 -16.59 -3.51
CA GLY A 774 20.98 -17.54 -2.76
C GLY A 774 21.80 -18.43 -3.68
N ILE A 775 21.18 -19.02 -4.70
CA ILE A 775 21.86 -19.89 -5.68
C ILE A 775 22.92 -19.10 -6.48
N ILE A 776 22.58 -17.91 -6.97
CA ILE A 776 23.51 -17.09 -7.75
C ILE A 776 24.71 -16.67 -6.88
N THR A 777 24.46 -16.29 -5.62
CA THR A 777 25.51 -15.95 -4.66
C THR A 777 26.39 -17.16 -4.37
N TYR A 778 25.81 -18.35 -4.22
CA TYR A 778 26.56 -19.61 -4.00
C TYR A 778 27.48 -19.94 -5.19
N VAL A 779 26.98 -19.81 -6.42
CA VAL A 779 27.80 -19.97 -7.63
C VAL A 779 28.92 -18.93 -7.67
N SER A 780 28.61 -17.66 -7.28
CA SER A 780 29.66 -16.63 -7.17
C SER A 780 30.77 -17.00 -6.19
N VAL A 781 30.42 -17.59 -5.06
CA VAL A 781 31.38 -18.07 -4.06
C VAL A 781 32.29 -19.19 -4.61
N ILE A 782 31.69 -20.15 -5.34
CA ILE A 782 32.47 -21.25 -5.94
C ILE A 782 33.48 -20.73 -6.96
N GLU A 783 33.08 -19.84 -7.85
CA GLU A 783 33.98 -19.26 -8.85
C GLU A 783 35.14 -18.45 -8.25
N ARG A 784 34.94 -17.92 -7.04
CA ARG A 784 35.93 -17.09 -6.36
C ARG A 784 36.67 -17.82 -5.24
N THR A 785 36.63 -19.16 -5.24
CA THR A 785 37.25 -19.94 -4.17
C THR A 785 38.74 -19.63 -4.05
N LYS A 786 39.49 -19.47 -5.15
CA LYS A 786 40.91 -19.07 -5.14
C LYS A 786 41.12 -17.68 -4.51
N GLU A 787 40.31 -16.68 -4.86
CA GLU A 787 40.39 -15.33 -4.29
C GLU A 787 40.18 -15.36 -2.75
N ILE A 788 39.17 -16.15 -2.30
CA ILE A 788 38.89 -16.35 -0.87
C ILE A 788 40.11 -17.02 -0.21
N GLY A 789 40.71 -18.02 -0.85
CA GLY A 789 41.93 -18.70 -0.40
C GLY A 789 43.07 -17.72 -0.20
N VAL A 790 43.34 -16.85 -1.17
CA VAL A 790 44.35 -15.80 -1.08
C VAL A 790 44.12 -14.83 0.09
N LEU A 791 42.88 -14.32 0.20
CA LEU A 791 42.50 -13.40 1.30
C LEU A 791 42.73 -14.05 2.68
N ARG A 792 42.30 -15.31 2.82
CA ARG A 792 42.50 -16.10 4.06
C ARG A 792 43.96 -16.42 4.33
N ALA A 793 44.75 -16.72 3.31
CA ALA A 793 46.18 -16.98 3.43
C ALA A 793 46.97 -15.73 3.87
N VAL A 794 46.54 -14.56 3.43
CA VAL A 794 47.15 -13.27 3.86
C VAL A 794 46.62 -12.80 5.23
N GLY A 795 45.70 -13.56 5.89
CA GLY A 795 45.25 -13.33 7.24
C GLY A 795 43.88 -12.64 7.38
N ALA A 796 43.05 -12.61 6.32
CA ALA A 796 41.66 -12.14 6.45
C ALA A 796 40.86 -13.06 7.36
N ARG A 797 40.08 -12.48 8.28
CA ARG A 797 39.24 -13.21 9.21
C ARG A 797 38.02 -13.81 8.49
N LYS A 798 37.44 -14.88 9.02
CA LYS A 798 36.17 -15.46 8.53
C LYS A 798 35.10 -14.39 8.42
N LYS A 799 35.00 -13.49 9.45
CA LYS A 799 34.04 -12.38 9.50
C LYS A 799 34.28 -11.34 8.37
N ASP A 800 35.50 -11.12 7.96
CA ASP A 800 35.83 -10.16 6.88
C ASP A 800 35.38 -10.69 5.53
N VAL A 801 35.51 -11.99 5.29
CA VAL A 801 34.98 -12.67 4.10
C VAL A 801 33.44 -12.56 4.06
N VAL A 802 32.77 -12.84 5.18
CA VAL A 802 31.31 -12.71 5.28
C VAL A 802 30.86 -11.27 4.99
N ARG A 803 31.53 -10.27 5.58
CA ARG A 803 31.23 -8.85 5.33
C ARG A 803 31.36 -8.46 3.87
N LEU A 804 32.38 -8.96 3.19
CA LEU A 804 32.59 -8.68 1.78
C LEU A 804 31.39 -9.17 0.94
N PHE A 805 30.94 -10.41 1.14
CA PHE A 805 29.82 -10.99 0.40
C PHE A 805 28.47 -10.38 0.79
N ILE A 806 28.24 -10.10 2.08
CA ILE A 806 27.02 -9.41 2.54
C ILE A 806 26.91 -8.02 1.92
N THR A 807 28.04 -7.30 1.84
CA THR A 807 28.05 -5.97 1.22
C THR A 807 27.77 -6.06 -0.29
N GLU A 808 28.32 -7.08 -0.95
CA GLU A 808 28.10 -7.34 -2.37
C GLU A 808 26.62 -7.67 -2.66
N THR A 809 26.01 -8.56 -1.87
CA THR A 809 24.58 -8.91 -2.00
C THR A 809 23.68 -7.72 -1.67
N GLY A 810 24.02 -6.93 -0.65
CA GLY A 810 23.27 -5.70 -0.32
C GLY A 810 23.29 -4.66 -1.45
N MET A 811 24.42 -4.50 -2.16
CA MET A 811 24.50 -3.64 -3.35
C MET A 811 23.68 -4.16 -4.51
N ILE A 812 23.68 -5.47 -4.75
CA ILE A 812 22.81 -6.11 -5.76
C ILE A 812 21.34 -5.85 -5.40
N GLY A 813 20.97 -5.98 -4.12
CA GLY A 813 19.63 -5.68 -3.64
C GLY A 813 19.22 -4.23 -3.84
N ALA A 814 20.11 -3.28 -3.57
CA ALA A 814 19.86 -1.87 -3.81
C ALA A 814 19.65 -1.56 -5.31
N MET A 815 20.49 -2.16 -6.18
CA MET A 815 20.34 -2.03 -7.63
C MET A 815 19.04 -2.66 -8.12
N ALA A 816 18.70 -3.85 -7.63
CA ALA A 816 17.48 -4.55 -7.97
C ALA A 816 16.24 -3.78 -7.50
N GLY A 817 16.29 -3.26 -6.27
CA GLY A 817 15.25 -2.39 -5.72
C GLY A 817 15.01 -1.14 -6.57
N ALA A 818 16.08 -0.43 -6.91
CA ALA A 818 15.99 0.76 -7.75
C ALA A 818 15.45 0.44 -9.16
N MET A 819 15.93 -0.64 -9.79
CA MET A 819 15.43 -1.07 -11.10
C MET A 819 13.97 -1.50 -11.04
N GLY A 820 13.58 -2.29 -10.04
CA GLY A 820 12.21 -2.74 -9.84
C GLY A 820 11.24 -1.57 -9.68
N ILE A 821 11.60 -0.59 -8.85
CA ILE A 821 10.80 0.63 -8.62
C ILE A 821 10.65 1.45 -9.91
N VAL A 822 11.73 1.66 -10.67
CA VAL A 822 11.68 2.39 -11.95
C VAL A 822 10.74 1.69 -12.94
N VAL A 823 10.84 0.37 -13.05
CA VAL A 823 9.96 -0.42 -13.93
C VAL A 823 8.52 -0.36 -13.44
N THR A 824 8.28 -0.34 -12.12
CA THR A 824 6.94 -0.16 -11.54
C THR A 824 6.33 1.17 -11.95
N PHE A 825 7.05 2.30 -11.83
CA PHE A 825 6.55 3.60 -12.28
C PHE A 825 6.23 3.65 -13.78
N ILE A 826 7.03 2.95 -14.61
CA ILE A 826 6.73 2.83 -16.04
C ILE A 826 5.46 2.00 -16.26
N ALA A 827 5.27 0.93 -15.48
CA ALA A 827 4.11 0.04 -15.59
C ALA A 827 2.82 0.66 -15.03
N GLU A 828 2.92 1.58 -14.04
CA GLU A 828 1.76 2.30 -13.50
C GLU A 828 0.98 3.07 -14.57
N ILE A 829 1.67 3.64 -15.56
CA ILE A 829 1.04 4.46 -16.61
C ILE A 829 0.03 3.65 -17.44
N PRO A 830 0.42 2.57 -18.14
CA PRO A 830 -0.53 1.80 -18.92
C PRO A 830 -1.54 1.04 -18.03
N LEU A 831 -1.16 0.62 -16.82
CA LEU A 831 -2.08 -0.04 -15.91
C LEU A 831 -3.20 0.90 -15.45
N ASN A 832 -2.87 2.14 -15.08
CA ASN A 832 -3.90 3.12 -14.72
C ASN A 832 -4.81 3.45 -15.90
N ALA A 833 -4.28 3.56 -17.13
CA ALA A 833 -5.09 3.80 -18.32
C ALA A 833 -6.08 2.64 -18.60
N VAL A 834 -5.65 1.40 -18.44
CA VAL A 834 -6.52 0.22 -18.57
C VAL A 834 -7.55 0.19 -17.44
N MET A 835 -7.13 0.41 -16.19
CA MET A 835 -8.03 0.43 -15.05
C MET A 835 -9.08 1.53 -15.17
N GLU A 836 -8.69 2.71 -15.61
CA GLU A 836 -9.62 3.83 -15.87
C GLU A 836 -10.65 3.50 -16.96
N SER A 837 -10.22 2.83 -18.03
CA SER A 837 -11.14 2.44 -19.11
C SER A 837 -12.17 1.38 -18.67
N VAL A 838 -11.82 0.51 -17.71
CA VAL A 838 -12.69 -0.57 -17.22
C VAL A 838 -13.55 -0.12 -16.04
N THR A 839 -12.99 0.64 -15.11
CA THR A 839 -13.65 0.99 -13.84
C THR A 839 -14.16 2.43 -13.79
N GLY A 840 -13.76 3.28 -14.75
CA GLY A 840 -14.03 4.71 -14.70
C GLY A 840 -13.28 5.47 -13.61
N VAL A 841 -12.30 4.83 -12.95
CA VAL A 841 -11.55 5.40 -11.83
C VAL A 841 -10.11 5.63 -12.25
N SER A 842 -9.66 6.86 -12.21
CA SER A 842 -8.27 7.23 -12.43
C SER A 842 -7.40 6.91 -11.20
N SER A 843 -6.17 6.50 -11.42
CA SER A 843 -5.15 6.35 -10.36
C SER A 843 -5.42 5.26 -9.32
N LEU A 844 -5.84 4.06 -9.79
CA LEU A 844 -5.98 2.87 -8.94
C LEU A 844 -4.65 2.16 -8.63
N VAL A 845 -3.59 2.49 -9.33
CA VAL A 845 -2.24 1.96 -9.07
C VAL A 845 -1.35 3.13 -8.73
N VAL A 846 -1.02 3.30 -7.44
CA VAL A 846 -0.25 4.43 -6.94
C VAL A 846 0.79 3.98 -5.93
N LEU A 847 2.06 4.24 -6.23
CA LEU A 847 3.17 3.98 -5.33
C LEU A 847 3.56 5.25 -4.56
N SER A 848 3.26 5.32 -3.27
CA SER A 848 3.62 6.47 -2.45
C SER A 848 5.13 6.53 -2.17
N PRO A 849 5.73 7.72 -1.91
CA PRO A 849 7.14 7.86 -1.59
C PRO A 849 7.60 7.04 -0.38
N LEU A 850 6.73 6.86 0.60
CA LEU A 850 7.03 6.04 1.78
C LEU A 850 7.17 4.55 1.40
N HIS A 851 6.30 4.05 0.52
CA HIS A 851 6.38 2.68 0.00
C HIS A 851 7.64 2.47 -0.85
N VAL A 852 8.03 3.44 -1.68
CA VAL A 852 9.28 3.41 -2.44
C VAL A 852 10.47 3.18 -1.52
N LEU A 853 10.56 3.95 -0.43
CA LEU A 853 11.64 3.79 0.56
C LEU A 853 11.58 2.43 1.26
N ALA A 854 10.40 1.99 1.66
CA ALA A 854 10.20 0.70 2.32
C ALA A 854 10.59 -0.49 1.41
N ILE A 855 10.21 -0.45 0.13
CA ILE A 855 10.56 -1.47 -0.87
C ILE A 855 12.07 -1.50 -1.10
N LEU A 856 12.72 -0.34 -1.22
CA LEU A 856 14.17 -0.26 -1.40
C LEU A 856 14.91 -0.88 -0.20
N ILE A 857 14.52 -0.53 1.01
CA ILE A 857 15.10 -1.10 2.24
C ILE A 857 14.80 -2.60 2.33
N GLY A 858 13.57 -2.99 2.07
CA GLY A 858 13.12 -4.39 2.06
C GLY A 858 13.90 -5.25 1.06
N SER A 859 14.12 -4.74 -0.15
CA SER A 859 14.93 -5.40 -1.19
C SER A 859 16.36 -5.66 -0.69
N VAL A 860 17.00 -4.68 -0.03
CA VAL A 860 18.34 -4.85 0.54
C VAL A 860 18.33 -5.88 1.68
N ILE A 861 17.35 -5.86 2.56
CA ILE A 861 17.25 -6.82 3.67
C ILE A 861 17.09 -8.25 3.16
N VAL A 862 16.17 -8.46 2.22
CA VAL A 862 15.90 -9.79 1.65
C VAL A 862 17.13 -10.35 0.93
N THR A 863 17.81 -9.52 0.14
CA THR A 863 19.02 -9.95 -0.58
C THR A 863 20.17 -10.25 0.36
N ILE A 864 20.35 -9.50 1.44
CA ILE A 864 21.33 -9.78 2.49
C ILE A 864 20.97 -11.11 3.18
N ALA A 865 19.73 -11.33 3.54
CA ALA A 865 19.28 -12.58 4.18
C ALA A 865 19.52 -13.79 3.28
N ALA A 866 19.16 -13.70 1.99
CA ALA A 866 19.39 -14.74 1.00
C ALA A 866 20.90 -15.03 0.80
N GLY A 867 21.75 -13.99 0.82
CA GLY A 867 23.19 -14.11 0.65
C GLY A 867 23.94 -14.56 1.90
N LEU A 868 23.32 -14.58 3.08
CA LEU A 868 23.98 -14.90 4.34
C LEU A 868 24.50 -16.35 4.39
N ILE A 869 23.68 -17.30 3.98
CA ILE A 869 24.03 -18.73 3.95
C ILE A 869 25.25 -18.98 3.04
N PRO A 870 25.26 -18.58 1.76
CA PRO A 870 26.41 -18.70 0.90
C PRO A 870 27.67 -18.02 1.44
N SER A 871 27.50 -16.82 2.07
CA SER A 871 28.62 -16.07 2.66
C SER A 871 29.27 -16.81 3.83
N LEU A 872 28.48 -17.48 4.65
CA LEU A 872 28.96 -18.32 5.75
C LEU A 872 29.71 -19.55 5.20
N PHE A 873 29.21 -20.17 4.14
CA PHE A 873 29.94 -21.26 3.45
C PHE A 873 31.29 -20.78 2.88
N ALA A 874 31.31 -19.60 2.25
CA ALA A 874 32.55 -18.97 1.76
C ALA A 874 33.59 -18.81 2.86
N SER A 875 33.17 -18.35 4.04
CA SER A 875 34.06 -18.07 5.18
C SER A 875 34.67 -19.32 5.80
N LYS A 876 34.02 -20.47 5.65
CA LYS A 876 34.45 -21.76 6.20
C LYS A 876 35.40 -22.52 5.26
N LYS A 877 35.62 -22.05 4.01
CA LYS A 877 36.54 -22.71 3.07
C LYS A 877 37.95 -22.74 3.61
N ASP A 878 38.57 -23.91 3.55
CA ASP A 878 39.97 -24.12 3.93
C ASP A 878 40.92 -23.39 2.95
N PRO A 879 41.82 -22.53 3.43
CA PRO A 879 42.72 -21.78 2.56
C PRO A 879 43.57 -22.67 1.65
N VAL A 880 44.07 -23.78 2.16
CA VAL A 880 44.95 -24.71 1.39
C VAL A 880 44.18 -25.38 0.26
N ARG A 881 42.98 -25.87 0.57
CA ARG A 881 42.12 -26.50 -0.46
C ARG A 881 41.66 -25.47 -1.49
N ALA A 882 41.35 -24.26 -1.03
CA ALA A 882 40.91 -23.16 -1.89
C ALA A 882 42.00 -22.69 -2.88
N LEU A 883 43.23 -22.67 -2.46
CA LEU A 883 44.38 -22.31 -3.31
C LEU A 883 44.79 -23.41 -4.30
N ARG A 884 44.49 -24.68 -4.01
CA ARG A 884 44.77 -25.83 -4.86
C ARG A 884 43.63 -26.22 -5.81
N SER A 885 42.43 -25.65 -5.63
CA SER A 885 41.29 -25.90 -6.56
C SER A 885 41.63 -25.35 -7.95
N GLU A 886 41.56 -26.16 -8.97
CA GLU A 886 41.66 -25.74 -10.36
C GLU A 886 40.46 -24.94 -10.85
#